data_d7846675accca3d83bd603fc662c8b96
#
_entry.id   d7846675accca3d83bd603fc662c8b96
#
_cell.length_a   1.000
_cell.length_b   1.000
_cell.length_c   1.000
_cell.angle_alpha   90.00
_cell.angle_beta   90.00
_cell.angle_gamma   90.00
#
_symmetry.space_group_name_H-M   'P 1'
#
loop_
_entity.id
_entity.type
_entity.pdbx_description
1 polymer ?
#
loop_
_entity_poly.entity_id
_entity_poly.type
_entity_poly.pdbx_seq_one_letter_code
_entity_poly.pdbx_strand_id
1 'polypeptide(L)'
;MEKLRNVARFGKYGKRLCMMFLFLCITTSGLMRASVFAQTTVTAKFRNVTLNEVLWEIQKQTDFTFIYSTNDAKKVRVENLDVKNELISEVLNKCLRNSGLTYTVHDGVIAIRKAEPVRTETVAREKYTITGKVIEDSGEPIIGANVIVKGTTNGMMTDMDGNFHLEVTDKKVTLMVSYIGYTSQEVVATPGKPMSIILKVDNNLLDEVIVTGYGTFKKSAYAGSASIVKTDAVKDVPNVSFQQMLEGAAPGVSVNTGSGIPGSSTSIRIRGMGSFNASNSPLYVVDGVPVLSGNIGASGSDSGLDVMSTLNTSDIESITVIKDAAAASLYGSRAANGVVIITTKQGKAGKPVFKLKSDWGFSNFAMPFRELMGGQERRNLIHEGLRNYALTYSGKTDDEVGLHQGMTENEAWAYADSNIDQYAPIPWCGFVNWDDYLFRNGSHQNYEFSASGGQEKIKYYTSIGYMKQDGVTINSGLERISARLNVDYQMAKWMNIGAKIQFSKVNQDTYSEGTSYTSPIYGTRNGATPSDPIWNEDGTWNRALIKLDDRNPMLSNSYNFKREYATRSFNTVYASFDIWKGIKFASTFSYDFVMNKSRAWKDPRTSDGDDDNGRFSKDYNDITNMTWSNILTYQTKIKKKHNLDLLVGYEINSKESDGLGTTISNFARWDKPEVNNGVVYQSMGGSNSTTRIVSYITRANYDYDNKYYLGASWRTDGSSRLARENRWGNFWSLSGAWRVSSESFMKPLQNWLSDLKLRVSYGVNGTLPSSYYGYMGLSSLTSNYNDNPGIKQSQLENKELTWETNYNFNSGIDLGFFDNRLNVTFEYYVRTTKNLLYSRPLSLATGFSSYLANIGKLQNKGYELEIRSTNIETKDFRWSTSLNLGHNANKILKFCLLYTSPSPRDPKTS
;
A
#
# COMPACT_ATOMS: atom_id res chain seq x y z
N MET A 1 -13.80 11.54 -42.20
CA MET A 1 -14.82 12.34 -41.46
C MET A 1 -15.32 11.72 -40.15
N GLU A 2 -15.24 10.42 -39.97
CA GLU A 2 -15.60 9.77 -38.69
C GLU A 2 -14.57 9.99 -37.55
N LYS A 3 -13.28 10.10 -37.88
CA LYS A 3 -12.22 10.40 -36.89
C LYS A 3 -12.33 11.80 -36.25
N LEU A 4 -12.89 12.78 -36.96
CA LEU A 4 -13.15 14.12 -36.43
C LEU A 4 -14.37 14.19 -35.48
N ARG A 5 -15.32 13.26 -35.62
CA ARG A 5 -16.47 13.13 -34.68
C ARG A 5 -16.05 12.58 -33.32
N ASN A 6 -15.03 11.75 -33.23
CA ASN A 6 -14.56 11.17 -31.96
C ASN A 6 -13.73 12.16 -31.12
N VAL A 7 -12.93 13.01 -31.76
CA VAL A 7 -12.21 14.09 -31.07
C VAL A 7 -13.18 15.15 -30.49
N ALA A 8 -14.27 15.44 -31.22
CA ALA A 8 -15.32 16.33 -30.71
C ALA A 8 -16.14 15.72 -29.54
N ARG A 9 -16.25 14.40 -29.45
CA ARG A 9 -16.85 13.71 -28.28
C ARG A 9 -15.95 13.78 -27.05
N PHE A 10 -14.64 13.61 -27.16
CA PHE A 10 -13.71 13.77 -26.02
C PHE A 10 -13.73 15.19 -25.44
N GLY A 11 -13.78 16.23 -26.27
CA GLY A 11 -13.92 17.62 -25.80
C GLY A 11 -15.23 17.89 -25.06
N LYS A 12 -16.30 17.16 -25.40
CA LYS A 12 -17.62 17.32 -24.77
C LYS A 12 -17.73 16.63 -23.40
N TYR A 13 -17.02 15.51 -23.21
CA TYR A 13 -16.93 14.82 -21.91
C TYR A 13 -15.95 15.51 -20.97
N GLY A 14 -14.82 15.99 -21.46
CA GLY A 14 -13.87 16.78 -20.68
C GLY A 14 -14.48 18.09 -20.16
N LYS A 15 -15.27 18.80 -21.00
CA LYS A 15 -16.02 19.99 -20.58
C LYS A 15 -17.14 19.67 -19.57
N ARG A 16 -17.78 18.52 -19.67
CA ARG A 16 -18.79 18.09 -18.68
C ARG A 16 -18.14 17.66 -17.35
N LEU A 17 -17.00 17.02 -17.40
CA LEU A 17 -16.23 16.67 -16.19
C LEU A 17 -15.68 17.92 -15.49
N CYS A 18 -15.15 18.90 -16.25
CA CYS A 18 -14.73 20.21 -15.72
C CYS A 18 -15.93 21.01 -15.16
N MET A 19 -17.11 20.98 -15.82
CA MET A 19 -18.30 21.61 -15.29
C MET A 19 -18.84 20.91 -14.04
N MET A 20 -18.76 19.58 -13.96
CA MET A 20 -19.10 18.85 -12.73
C MET A 20 -18.10 19.18 -11.59
N PHE A 21 -16.80 19.31 -11.90
CA PHE A 21 -15.82 19.75 -10.91
C PHE A 21 -16.02 21.21 -10.49
N LEU A 22 -16.36 22.09 -11.44
CA LEU A 22 -16.70 23.48 -11.14
C LEU A 22 -18.01 23.58 -10.34
N PHE A 23 -19.00 22.75 -10.66
CA PHE A 23 -20.27 22.66 -9.91
C PHE A 23 -20.05 22.10 -8.50
N LEU A 24 -19.15 21.13 -8.33
CA LEU A 24 -18.72 20.63 -7.02
C LEU A 24 -17.97 21.68 -6.21
N CYS A 25 -17.10 22.47 -6.85
CA CYS A 25 -16.42 23.61 -6.21
C CYS A 25 -17.36 24.76 -5.86
N ILE A 26 -18.40 25.01 -6.66
CA ILE A 26 -19.40 26.05 -6.40
C ILE A 26 -20.36 25.62 -5.28
N THR A 27 -20.68 24.32 -5.19
CA THR A 27 -21.50 23.79 -4.08
C THR A 27 -20.74 23.74 -2.76
N THR A 28 -19.42 23.61 -2.76
CA THR A 28 -18.59 23.68 -1.55
C THR A 28 -18.42 25.10 -1.01
N SER A 29 -18.50 26.14 -1.87
CA SER A 29 -18.50 27.53 -1.43
C SER A 29 -19.84 27.97 -0.79
N GLY A 30 -20.92 27.20 -0.96
CA GLY A 30 -22.22 27.43 -0.32
C GLY A 30 -22.34 26.90 1.12
N LEU A 31 -21.41 26.08 1.60
CA LEU A 31 -21.48 25.41 2.92
C LEU A 31 -20.70 26.11 4.04
N MET A 32 -20.13 27.29 3.83
CA MET A 32 -19.44 28.11 4.85
C MET A 32 -20.32 29.19 5.48
N ARG A 33 -21.65 29.00 5.58
CA ARG A 33 -22.54 30.01 6.18
C ARG A 33 -22.92 29.78 7.65
N ALA A 34 -22.29 28.86 8.36
CA ALA A 34 -22.66 28.57 9.75
C ALA A 34 -22.00 29.48 10.82
N SER A 35 -21.20 30.48 10.46
CA SER A 35 -20.53 31.40 11.40
C SER A 35 -20.79 32.89 11.17
N VAL A 36 -21.71 33.26 10.30
CA VAL A 36 -21.94 34.68 9.92
C VAL A 36 -22.56 35.49 11.07
N PHE A 37 -23.36 34.86 11.97
CA PHE A 37 -23.99 35.57 13.08
C PHE A 37 -22.97 36.14 14.08
N ALA A 38 -21.90 35.45 14.36
CA ALA A 38 -20.88 35.86 15.32
C ALA A 38 -19.92 36.95 14.79
N GLN A 39 -19.97 37.29 13.49
CA GLN A 39 -19.06 38.24 12.83
C GLN A 39 -19.80 39.42 12.18
N THR A 40 -21.14 39.37 12.12
CA THR A 40 -21.94 40.44 11.51
C THR A 40 -22.04 41.64 12.47
N THR A 41 -21.62 42.80 12.01
CA THR A 41 -21.67 44.04 12.79
C THR A 41 -22.75 45.00 12.28
N VAL A 42 -23.32 45.82 13.17
CA VAL A 42 -24.38 46.77 12.87
C VAL A 42 -23.97 48.13 13.38
N THR A 43 -24.33 49.18 12.64
CA THR A 43 -24.18 50.58 13.02
C THR A 43 -25.57 51.24 13.09
N ALA A 44 -26.01 51.65 14.27
CA ALA A 44 -27.34 52.21 14.42
C ALA A 44 -27.37 53.24 15.56
N LYS A 45 -28.13 54.34 15.36
CA LYS A 45 -28.33 55.38 16.35
C LYS A 45 -29.82 55.73 16.48
N PHE A 46 -30.43 55.39 17.61
CA PHE A 46 -31.84 55.63 17.88
C PHE A 46 -32.05 56.27 19.23
N ARG A 47 -33.09 57.07 19.33
CA ARG A 47 -33.54 57.62 20.61
C ARG A 47 -35.06 57.48 20.72
N ASN A 48 -35.53 56.82 21.76
CA ASN A 48 -36.93 56.58 22.10
C ASN A 48 -37.79 56.00 20.95
N VAL A 49 -37.29 55.00 20.25
CA VAL A 49 -37.98 54.29 19.14
C VAL A 49 -38.53 52.94 19.61
N THR A 50 -39.46 52.39 18.87
CA THR A 50 -39.96 51.03 19.13
C THR A 50 -38.96 49.97 18.71
N LEU A 51 -38.92 48.82 19.42
CA LEU A 51 -38.09 47.67 19.01
C LEU A 51 -38.35 47.28 17.56
N ASN A 52 -39.60 47.40 17.10
CA ASN A 52 -39.95 47.10 15.72
C ASN A 52 -39.17 47.94 14.68
N GLU A 53 -38.96 49.23 14.97
CA GLU A 53 -38.18 50.11 14.08
C GLU A 53 -36.68 49.78 14.10
N VAL A 54 -36.16 49.37 15.25
CA VAL A 54 -34.76 48.95 15.38
C VAL A 54 -34.50 47.65 14.63
N LEU A 55 -35.37 46.66 14.77
CA LEU A 55 -35.24 45.37 14.09
C LEU A 55 -35.32 45.52 12.57
N TRP A 56 -36.19 46.42 12.09
CA TRP A 56 -36.33 46.70 10.66
C TRP A 56 -35.08 47.35 10.09
N GLU A 57 -34.40 48.24 10.82
CA GLU A 57 -33.16 48.84 10.38
C GLU A 57 -31.99 47.90 10.44
N ILE A 58 -31.91 47.00 11.45
CA ILE A 58 -30.91 45.93 11.50
C ILE A 58 -31.09 44.96 10.35
N GLN A 59 -32.33 44.64 9.98
CA GLN A 59 -32.65 43.74 8.84
C GLN A 59 -32.20 44.34 7.52
N LYS A 60 -32.22 45.65 7.34
CA LYS A 60 -31.69 46.31 6.11
C LYS A 60 -30.16 46.22 5.98
N GLN A 61 -29.46 46.18 7.10
CA GLN A 61 -27.99 46.18 7.15
C GLN A 61 -27.41 44.78 7.20
N THR A 62 -28.25 43.74 7.30
CA THR A 62 -27.80 42.36 7.48
C THR A 62 -28.63 41.41 6.61
N ASP A 63 -28.06 40.23 6.28
CA ASP A 63 -28.78 39.16 5.55
C ASP A 63 -29.70 38.34 6.47
N PHE A 64 -29.96 38.77 7.70
CA PHE A 64 -30.84 38.06 8.64
C PHE A 64 -32.30 38.43 8.45
N THR A 65 -33.19 37.42 8.51
CA THR A 65 -34.64 37.60 8.54
C THR A 65 -35.12 37.52 9.98
N PHE A 66 -35.87 38.55 10.42
CA PHE A 66 -36.44 38.56 11.75
C PHE A 66 -37.88 38.04 11.75
N ILE A 67 -38.19 37.09 12.63
CA ILE A 67 -39.54 36.63 12.93
C ILE A 67 -39.92 37.04 14.34
N TYR A 68 -40.93 37.91 14.48
CA TYR A 68 -41.38 38.38 15.77
C TYR A 68 -42.86 38.80 15.75
N SER A 69 -43.45 38.85 16.92
CA SER A 69 -44.81 39.44 17.10
C SER A 69 -44.74 40.99 16.99
N THR A 70 -45.31 41.55 15.94
CA THR A 70 -45.33 42.99 15.73
C THR A 70 -45.98 43.75 16.91
N ASN A 71 -47.00 43.15 17.56
CA ASN A 71 -47.68 43.71 18.71
C ASN A 71 -46.78 43.75 19.96
N ASP A 72 -45.94 42.77 20.17
CA ASP A 72 -45.00 42.71 21.30
C ASP A 72 -43.80 43.63 21.05
N ALA A 73 -43.28 43.68 19.82
CA ALA A 73 -42.15 44.55 19.45
C ALA A 73 -42.53 46.07 19.48
N LYS A 74 -43.80 46.44 19.20
CA LYS A 74 -44.28 47.81 19.34
C LYS A 74 -44.44 48.28 20.77
N LYS A 75 -44.61 47.37 21.71
CA LYS A 75 -44.74 47.70 23.16
C LYS A 75 -43.39 47.92 23.84
N VAL A 76 -42.32 47.44 23.26
CA VAL A 76 -40.95 47.61 23.79
C VAL A 76 -40.34 48.89 23.20
N ARG A 77 -39.94 49.84 24.03
CA ARG A 77 -39.22 51.05 23.64
C ARG A 77 -37.73 50.92 23.95
N VAL A 78 -36.92 51.27 22.97
CA VAL A 78 -35.46 51.39 23.09
C VAL A 78 -35.15 52.87 23.33
N GLU A 79 -34.81 53.22 24.56
CA GLU A 79 -34.66 54.61 24.98
C GLU A 79 -33.44 55.31 24.34
N ASN A 80 -32.31 54.63 24.27
CA ASN A 80 -31.10 55.16 23.66
C ASN A 80 -30.24 53.99 23.16
N LEU A 81 -30.02 53.91 21.82
CA LEU A 81 -29.12 52.95 21.19
C LEU A 81 -28.17 53.72 20.28
N ASP A 82 -26.90 53.81 20.67
CA ASP A 82 -25.83 54.39 19.87
C ASP A 82 -24.72 53.34 19.74
N VAL A 83 -24.70 52.64 18.60
CA VAL A 83 -23.77 51.53 18.32
C VAL A 83 -23.09 51.77 16.97
N LYS A 84 -21.79 51.53 16.92
CA LYS A 84 -20.98 51.69 15.71
C LYS A 84 -20.11 50.48 15.53
N ASN A 85 -20.41 49.69 14.46
CA ASN A 85 -19.67 48.49 14.14
C ASN A 85 -19.69 47.44 15.30
N GLU A 86 -20.81 47.29 15.96
CA GLU A 86 -20.98 46.38 17.10
C GLU A 86 -21.65 45.09 16.64
N LEU A 87 -21.31 43.98 17.26
CA LEU A 87 -21.84 42.65 16.89
C LEU A 87 -23.37 42.60 17.05
N ILE A 88 -24.08 42.04 16.08
CA ILE A 88 -25.54 41.93 16.09
C ILE A 88 -26.08 41.26 17.36
N SER A 89 -25.36 40.27 17.92
CA SER A 89 -25.70 39.62 19.17
C SER A 89 -25.71 40.59 20.37
N GLU A 90 -24.74 41.49 20.44
CA GLU A 90 -24.62 42.49 21.49
C GLU A 90 -25.70 43.58 21.33
N VAL A 91 -25.96 44.00 20.11
CA VAL A 91 -27.03 44.95 19.80
C VAL A 91 -28.38 44.40 20.17
N LEU A 92 -28.68 43.14 19.84
CA LEU A 92 -29.93 42.47 20.21
C LEU A 92 -30.05 42.31 21.72
N ASN A 93 -28.98 41.94 22.41
CA ASN A 93 -28.98 41.84 23.87
C ASN A 93 -29.24 43.18 24.54
N LYS A 94 -28.69 44.30 24.01
CA LYS A 94 -29.00 45.65 24.50
C LYS A 94 -30.45 46.05 24.28
N CYS A 95 -31.00 45.74 23.11
CA CYS A 95 -32.40 46.08 22.76
C CYS A 95 -33.44 45.26 23.52
N LEU A 96 -33.12 44.00 23.83
CA LEU A 96 -34.03 43.05 24.50
C LEU A 96 -33.87 43.04 26.03
N ARG A 97 -32.90 43.75 26.56
CA ARG A 97 -32.65 43.84 27.99
C ARG A 97 -33.88 44.41 28.73
N ASN A 98 -34.40 43.70 29.69
CA ASN A 98 -35.59 44.01 30.50
C ASN A 98 -36.93 44.07 29.69
N SER A 99 -36.96 43.55 28.45
CA SER A 99 -38.18 43.55 27.62
C SER A 99 -39.11 42.34 27.84
N GLY A 100 -38.62 41.33 28.58
CA GLY A 100 -39.32 40.04 28.71
C GLY A 100 -39.29 39.22 27.42
N LEU A 101 -38.49 39.61 26.40
CA LEU A 101 -38.31 38.93 25.15
C LEU A 101 -36.91 38.29 25.07
N THR A 102 -36.81 37.16 24.39
CA THR A 102 -35.55 36.49 24.09
C THR A 102 -35.50 36.14 22.60
N TYR A 103 -34.32 35.83 22.08
CA TYR A 103 -34.17 35.46 20.69
C TYR A 103 -33.45 34.10 20.52
N THR A 104 -33.73 33.46 19.43
CA THR A 104 -33.03 32.25 18.94
C THR A 104 -32.64 32.47 17.50
N VAL A 105 -31.46 31.93 17.10
CA VAL A 105 -30.92 32.04 15.74
C VAL A 105 -30.85 30.66 15.11
N HIS A 106 -31.42 30.51 13.93
CA HIS A 106 -31.37 29.26 13.15
C HIS A 106 -31.35 29.59 11.65
N ASP A 107 -30.31 29.13 10.95
CA ASP A 107 -30.18 29.23 9.49
C ASP A 107 -30.47 30.61 8.87
N GLY A 108 -29.91 31.69 9.47
CA GLY A 108 -30.09 33.04 8.97
C GLY A 108 -31.42 33.72 9.41
N VAL A 109 -32.20 33.05 10.24
CA VAL A 109 -33.46 33.59 10.83
C VAL A 109 -33.27 33.83 12.32
N ILE A 110 -33.63 35.03 12.74
CA ILE A 110 -33.64 35.44 14.16
C ILE A 110 -35.09 35.53 14.64
N ALA A 111 -35.52 34.55 15.46
CA ALA A 111 -36.87 34.51 16.03
C ALA A 111 -36.88 35.11 17.44
N ILE A 112 -37.67 36.20 17.63
CA ILE A 112 -37.86 36.85 18.93
C ILE A 112 -39.18 36.38 19.54
N ARG A 113 -39.14 35.86 20.76
CA ARG A 113 -40.28 35.31 21.48
C ARG A 113 -40.31 35.77 22.94
N LYS A 114 -41.45 35.63 23.63
CA LYS A 114 -41.52 35.88 25.05
C LYS A 114 -40.66 34.90 25.81
N ALA A 115 -39.89 35.34 26.78
CA ALA A 115 -39.20 34.49 27.72
C ALA A 115 -40.28 33.78 28.58
N GLU A 116 -40.35 32.44 28.50
CA GLU A 116 -41.19 31.69 29.43
C GLU A 116 -40.61 31.83 30.82
N PRO A 117 -41.48 32.08 31.85
CA PRO A 117 -41.01 32.09 33.21
C PRO A 117 -40.49 30.71 33.57
N VAL A 118 -39.22 30.59 33.83
CA VAL A 118 -38.64 29.41 34.44
C VAL A 118 -39.36 29.20 35.75
N ARG A 119 -40.24 28.22 35.85
CA ARG A 119 -40.73 27.73 37.12
C ARG A 119 -39.54 27.15 37.89
N THR A 120 -38.92 27.99 38.67
CA THR A 120 -38.00 27.56 39.72
C THR A 120 -38.84 27.00 40.84
N GLU A 121 -39.14 25.69 40.81
CA GLU A 121 -39.38 24.98 42.06
C GLU A 121 -38.02 24.84 42.73
N THR A 122 -37.64 25.82 43.49
CA THR A 122 -36.59 25.74 44.49
C THR A 122 -37.02 24.85 45.64
N VAL A 123 -36.92 23.55 45.39
CA VAL A 123 -36.58 22.65 46.50
C VAL A 123 -35.06 22.84 46.65
N ALA A 124 -34.64 23.50 47.69
CA ALA A 124 -33.26 23.59 48.13
C ALA A 124 -32.75 22.17 48.43
N ARG A 125 -32.26 21.45 47.41
CA ARG A 125 -31.48 20.24 47.59
C ARG A 125 -30.11 20.71 48.07
N GLU A 126 -29.68 20.25 49.23
CA GLU A 126 -28.34 20.43 49.74
C GLU A 126 -27.37 19.97 48.67
N LYS A 127 -26.48 20.85 48.21
CA LYS A 127 -25.41 20.51 47.29
C LYS A 127 -24.26 19.94 48.11
N TYR A 128 -23.80 18.78 47.69
CA TYR A 128 -22.68 18.08 48.31
C TYR A 128 -21.51 18.11 47.33
N THR A 129 -20.29 18.32 47.82
CA THR A 129 -19.07 18.28 47.01
C THR A 129 -18.36 16.97 47.29
N ILE A 130 -18.06 16.24 46.22
CA ILE A 130 -17.18 15.07 46.21
C ILE A 130 -15.83 15.51 45.72
N THR A 131 -14.79 15.23 46.49
CA THR A 131 -13.40 15.47 46.11
C THR A 131 -12.61 14.18 46.11
N GLY A 132 -11.64 14.09 45.25
CA GLY A 132 -10.75 12.94 45.19
C GLY A 132 -9.59 13.12 44.25
N LYS A 133 -8.74 12.11 44.19
CA LYS A 133 -7.58 12.05 43.30
C LYS A 133 -7.63 10.79 42.50
N VAL A 134 -7.37 10.87 41.22
CA VAL A 134 -7.21 9.72 40.33
C VAL A 134 -5.73 9.49 40.11
N ILE A 135 -5.24 8.31 40.44
CA ILE A 135 -3.85 7.95 40.37
C ILE A 135 -3.69 6.62 39.60
N GLU A 136 -2.51 6.35 39.10
CA GLU A 136 -2.10 5.08 38.57
C GLU A 136 -1.68 4.10 39.70
N ASP A 137 -1.53 2.82 39.39
CA ASP A 137 -1.04 1.79 40.31
C ASP A 137 0.40 2.11 40.83
N SER A 138 1.16 2.91 40.07
CA SER A 138 2.46 3.48 40.44
C SER A 138 2.39 4.62 41.46
N GLY A 139 1.17 5.11 41.75
CA GLY A 139 0.94 6.29 42.64
C GLY A 139 1.01 7.65 41.90
N GLU A 140 1.27 7.68 40.58
CA GLU A 140 1.31 8.91 39.81
C GLU A 140 -0.11 9.47 39.50
N PRO A 141 -0.29 10.80 39.46
CA PRO A 141 -1.57 11.40 39.16
C PRO A 141 -1.94 11.23 37.67
N ILE A 142 -3.17 10.83 37.39
CA ILE A 142 -3.70 10.77 36.01
C ILE A 142 -4.37 12.09 35.66
N ILE A 143 -3.74 12.87 34.80
CA ILE A 143 -4.20 14.16 34.32
C ILE A 143 -5.26 13.97 33.23
N GLY A 144 -6.41 14.66 33.35
CA GLY A 144 -7.45 14.62 32.33
C GLY A 144 -8.31 13.33 32.33
N ALA A 145 -8.27 12.56 33.44
CA ALA A 145 -9.21 11.47 33.63
C ALA A 145 -10.65 11.99 33.73
N ASN A 146 -11.57 11.33 33.03
CA ASN A 146 -12.98 11.73 33.03
C ASN A 146 -13.71 11.10 34.20
N VAL A 147 -14.28 11.91 35.07
CA VAL A 147 -15.03 11.51 36.27
C VAL A 147 -16.48 11.95 36.10
N ILE A 148 -17.42 11.03 35.90
CA ILE A 148 -18.83 11.31 35.62
C ILE A 148 -19.72 10.59 36.65
N VAL A 149 -20.79 11.22 37.09
CA VAL A 149 -21.84 10.57 37.88
C VAL A 149 -22.62 9.62 36.95
N LYS A 150 -22.62 8.33 37.26
CA LYS A 150 -23.23 7.29 36.46
C LYS A 150 -24.68 7.59 36.11
N GLY A 151 -25.00 7.57 34.81
CA GLY A 151 -26.35 7.83 34.30
C GLY A 151 -26.72 9.30 34.13
N THR A 152 -25.77 10.23 34.34
CA THR A 152 -25.96 11.68 34.17
C THR A 152 -24.90 12.28 33.22
N THR A 153 -25.07 13.53 32.83
CA THR A 153 -24.06 14.34 32.15
C THR A 153 -23.17 15.15 33.10
N ASN A 154 -23.38 15.01 34.44
CA ASN A 154 -22.59 15.71 35.43
C ASN A 154 -21.23 15.05 35.63
N GLY A 155 -20.15 15.70 35.20
CA GLY A 155 -18.79 15.19 35.26
C GLY A 155 -17.75 16.25 35.02
N MET A 156 -16.50 15.92 35.34
CA MET A 156 -15.35 16.77 35.09
C MET A 156 -14.10 15.92 34.74
N MET A 157 -13.06 16.59 34.25
CA MET A 157 -11.73 16.00 34.07
C MET A 157 -10.84 16.35 35.27
N THR A 158 -9.94 15.43 35.64
CA THR A 158 -8.92 15.68 36.68
C THR A 158 -7.90 16.73 36.22
N ASP A 159 -7.42 17.51 37.21
CA ASP A 159 -6.40 18.55 37.04
C ASP A 159 -4.97 17.97 36.86
N MET A 160 -3.94 18.86 36.85
CA MET A 160 -2.53 18.47 36.68
C MET A 160 -2.00 17.58 37.82
N ASP A 161 -2.62 17.63 38.99
CA ASP A 161 -2.26 16.79 40.14
C ASP A 161 -3.17 15.57 40.27
N GLY A 162 -4.03 15.33 39.30
CA GLY A 162 -5.00 14.23 39.28
C GLY A 162 -6.23 14.44 40.16
N ASN A 163 -6.43 15.63 40.72
CA ASN A 163 -7.55 15.92 41.62
C ASN A 163 -8.83 16.22 40.83
N PHE A 164 -9.96 15.87 41.42
CA PHE A 164 -11.27 16.27 40.94
C PHE A 164 -12.16 16.79 42.09
N HIS A 165 -13.11 17.68 41.76
CA HIS A 165 -14.17 18.15 42.68
C HIS A 165 -15.49 18.20 41.91
N LEU A 166 -16.48 17.48 42.34
CA LEU A 166 -17.74 17.34 41.63
C LEU A 166 -18.90 17.67 42.57
N GLU A 167 -19.77 18.61 42.19
CA GLU A 167 -20.98 18.93 42.92
C GLU A 167 -22.09 17.93 42.57
N VAL A 168 -22.70 17.35 43.60
CA VAL A 168 -23.77 16.36 43.46
C VAL A 168 -24.94 16.72 44.43
N THR A 169 -26.13 16.22 44.11
CA THR A 169 -27.34 16.47 44.88
C THR A 169 -27.68 15.30 45.82
N ASP A 170 -27.06 14.15 45.62
CA ASP A 170 -27.35 12.95 46.39
C ASP A 170 -26.22 12.62 47.36
N LYS A 171 -26.58 12.12 48.57
CA LYS A 171 -25.63 11.75 49.62
C LYS A 171 -24.80 10.48 49.30
N LYS A 172 -25.11 9.77 48.21
CA LYS A 172 -24.37 8.63 47.74
C LYS A 172 -24.54 8.51 46.24
N VAL A 173 -23.44 8.63 45.47
CA VAL A 173 -23.43 8.52 44.00
C VAL A 173 -22.39 7.52 43.53
N THR A 174 -22.63 6.90 42.41
CA THR A 174 -21.64 6.07 41.75
C THR A 174 -20.94 6.93 40.69
N LEU A 175 -19.63 7.08 40.82
CA LEU A 175 -18.78 7.73 39.83
C LEU A 175 -18.27 6.68 38.84
N MET A 176 -18.33 7.00 37.59
CA MET A 176 -17.64 6.28 36.53
C MET A 176 -16.38 7.07 36.15
N VAL A 177 -15.23 6.48 36.42
CA VAL A 177 -13.93 7.10 36.14
C VAL A 177 -13.28 6.38 34.97
N SER A 178 -12.87 7.10 33.94
CA SER A 178 -12.29 6.54 32.74
C SER A 178 -11.18 7.44 32.20
N TYR A 179 -10.15 6.81 31.66
CA TYR A 179 -9.05 7.49 30.96
C TYR A 179 -8.56 6.61 29.80
N ILE A 180 -8.05 7.22 28.75
CA ILE A 180 -7.54 6.49 27.57
C ILE A 180 -6.34 5.65 28.00
N GLY A 181 -6.40 4.34 27.77
CA GLY A 181 -5.34 3.40 28.15
C GLY A 181 -5.52 2.79 29.54
N TYR A 182 -6.63 3.06 30.23
CA TYR A 182 -6.92 2.52 31.56
C TYR A 182 -8.30 1.85 31.61
N THR A 183 -8.41 0.82 32.46
CA THR A 183 -9.68 0.13 32.70
C THR A 183 -10.63 1.07 33.43
N SER A 184 -11.79 1.35 32.85
CA SER A 184 -12.81 2.18 33.49
C SER A 184 -13.31 1.55 34.79
N GLN A 185 -13.41 2.34 35.86
CA GLN A 185 -13.81 1.89 37.19
C GLN A 185 -15.06 2.60 37.66
N GLU A 186 -15.97 1.83 38.30
CA GLU A 186 -17.13 2.38 39.01
C GLU A 186 -16.82 2.42 40.48
N VAL A 187 -16.90 3.62 41.09
CA VAL A 187 -16.62 3.84 42.52
C VAL A 187 -17.78 4.55 43.19
N VAL A 188 -18.19 4.03 44.29
CA VAL A 188 -19.25 4.67 45.12
C VAL A 188 -18.62 5.77 45.93
N ALA A 189 -19.09 7.00 45.74
CA ALA A 189 -18.61 8.20 46.42
C ALA A 189 -19.63 8.74 47.42
N THR A 190 -19.09 9.19 48.53
CA THR A 190 -19.88 9.86 49.61
C THR A 190 -19.28 11.23 49.86
N PRO A 191 -20.08 12.31 49.90
CA PRO A 191 -19.59 13.65 50.16
C PRO A 191 -18.84 13.77 51.50
N GLY A 192 -17.84 14.65 51.53
CA GLY A 192 -17.06 14.93 52.74
C GLY A 192 -15.92 13.96 53.06
N LYS A 193 -15.72 12.90 52.25
CA LYS A 193 -14.56 12.01 52.34
C LYS A 193 -13.74 12.06 51.04
N PRO A 194 -12.54 12.68 51.05
CA PRO A 194 -11.65 12.63 49.95
C PRO A 194 -11.31 11.17 49.58
N MET A 195 -11.32 10.82 48.30
CA MET A 195 -11.05 9.47 47.83
C MET A 195 -9.86 9.41 46.87
N SER A 196 -9.11 8.33 46.95
CA SER A 196 -8.09 8.01 45.95
C SER A 196 -8.62 6.88 45.07
N ILE A 197 -8.69 7.13 43.76
CA ILE A 197 -9.17 6.14 42.77
C ILE A 197 -7.96 5.70 41.96
N ILE A 198 -7.64 4.42 42.06
CA ILE A 198 -6.52 3.82 41.33
C ILE A 198 -7.06 3.25 40.03
N LEU A 199 -6.74 3.85 38.92
CA LEU A 199 -7.02 3.25 37.64
C LEU A 199 -5.87 2.33 37.25
N LYS A 200 -6.20 1.09 36.94
CA LYS A 200 -5.24 0.14 36.40
C LYS A 200 -5.09 0.39 34.90
N VAL A 201 -3.84 0.38 34.43
CA VAL A 201 -3.55 0.38 33.00
C VAL A 201 -4.37 -0.73 32.35
N ASP A 202 -5.13 -0.41 31.33
CA ASP A 202 -5.83 -1.40 30.55
C ASP A 202 -4.79 -2.19 29.75
N ASN A 203 -4.21 -3.22 30.36
CA ASN A 203 -3.31 -4.18 29.73
C ASN A 203 -4.05 -5.09 28.75
N ASN A 204 -5.35 -4.94 28.57
CA ASN A 204 -5.98 -5.37 27.35
C ASN A 204 -5.36 -4.51 26.26
N LEU A 205 -4.26 -4.97 25.68
CA LEU A 205 -3.75 -4.52 24.40
C LEU A 205 -4.96 -4.13 23.59
N LEU A 206 -5.10 -2.85 23.25
CA LEU A 206 -6.14 -2.33 22.34
C LEU A 206 -6.37 -3.42 21.34
N ASP A 207 -7.52 -4.12 21.42
CA ASP A 207 -7.79 -5.34 20.66
C ASP A 207 -7.28 -5.12 19.25
N GLU A 208 -6.17 -5.77 18.85
CA GLU A 208 -5.56 -5.56 17.54
C GLU A 208 -6.67 -5.72 16.52
N VAL A 209 -6.91 -4.68 15.74
CA VAL A 209 -7.99 -4.67 14.77
C VAL A 209 -7.45 -5.16 13.43
N ILE A 210 -7.97 -6.28 12.98
CA ILE A 210 -7.71 -6.79 11.63
C ILE A 210 -8.63 -6.06 10.67
N VAL A 211 -8.04 -5.24 9.80
CA VAL A 211 -8.76 -4.60 8.71
C VAL A 211 -8.83 -5.59 7.55
N THR A 212 -10.03 -5.92 7.11
CA THR A 212 -10.27 -6.59 5.83
C THR A 212 -10.92 -5.57 4.88
N GLY A 213 -10.84 -5.76 3.57
CA GLY A 213 -11.38 -4.79 2.62
C GLY A 213 -12.88 -4.50 2.75
N TYR A 214 -13.60 -5.40 3.40
CA TYR A 214 -15.06 -5.32 3.56
C TYR A 214 -15.50 -5.32 5.03
N GLY A 215 -14.61 -4.98 5.97
CA GLY A 215 -14.93 -4.90 7.38
C GLY A 215 -13.70 -4.90 8.29
N THR A 216 -13.93 -4.56 9.54
CA THR A 216 -12.91 -4.57 10.59
C THR A 216 -13.30 -5.56 11.67
N PHE A 217 -12.35 -6.35 12.15
CA PHE A 217 -12.56 -7.38 13.16
C PHE A 217 -11.55 -7.21 14.28
N LYS A 218 -11.98 -7.47 15.50
CA LYS A 218 -11.01 -7.68 16.58
C LYS A 218 -10.22 -8.95 16.31
N LYS A 219 -8.90 -8.94 16.55
CA LYS A 219 -8.04 -10.13 16.37
C LYS A 219 -8.54 -11.33 17.17
N SER A 220 -9.07 -11.05 18.35
CA SER A 220 -9.69 -12.06 19.22
C SER A 220 -10.90 -12.76 18.57
N ALA A 221 -11.67 -12.03 17.75
CA ALA A 221 -12.86 -12.53 17.06
C ALA A 221 -12.58 -13.07 15.64
N TYR A 222 -11.38 -12.93 15.15
CA TYR A 222 -11.03 -13.33 13.78
C TYR A 222 -10.62 -14.80 13.74
N ALA A 223 -11.30 -15.61 12.92
CA ALA A 223 -11.04 -17.04 12.78
C ALA A 223 -10.02 -17.41 11.70
N GLY A 224 -9.60 -16.44 10.88
CA GLY A 224 -8.61 -16.64 9.82
C GLY A 224 -7.16 -16.39 10.25
N SER A 225 -6.23 -16.51 9.29
CA SER A 225 -4.80 -16.22 9.47
C SER A 225 -4.47 -14.84 8.93
N ALA A 226 -4.05 -13.93 9.81
CA ALA A 226 -3.61 -12.59 9.44
C ALA A 226 -2.48 -12.12 10.36
N SER A 227 -1.48 -11.46 9.78
CA SER A 227 -0.41 -10.77 10.53
C SER A 227 -0.58 -9.27 10.37
N ILE A 228 -0.46 -8.51 11.46
CA ILE A 228 -0.55 -7.06 11.46
C ILE A 228 0.84 -6.49 11.74
N VAL A 229 1.30 -5.63 10.84
CA VAL A 229 2.52 -4.83 10.99
C VAL A 229 2.09 -3.38 11.23
N LYS A 230 2.26 -2.90 12.46
CA LYS A 230 2.04 -1.49 12.81
C LYS A 230 3.23 -0.68 12.34
N THR A 231 2.97 0.44 11.68
CA THR A 231 4.06 1.33 11.20
C THR A 231 4.90 1.89 12.33
N ASP A 232 4.35 2.05 13.54
CA ASP A 232 5.11 2.50 14.71
C ASP A 232 6.28 1.58 15.07
N ALA A 233 6.21 0.29 14.71
CA ALA A 233 7.30 -0.67 14.94
C ALA A 233 8.44 -0.54 13.91
N VAL A 234 8.19 0.08 12.76
CA VAL A 234 9.13 0.17 11.62
C VAL A 234 9.31 1.61 11.10
N LYS A 235 8.72 2.60 11.78
CA LYS A 235 8.73 4.02 11.36
C LYS A 235 10.11 4.65 11.36
N ASP A 236 11.02 4.14 12.19
CA ASP A 236 12.37 4.65 12.35
C ASP A 236 13.36 3.98 11.39
N VAL A 237 12.90 3.01 10.59
CA VAL A 237 13.69 2.38 9.53
C VAL A 237 13.44 3.16 8.24
N PRO A 238 14.45 3.73 7.59
CA PRO A 238 14.30 4.45 6.33
C PRO A 238 14.01 3.46 5.19
N ASN A 239 12.74 3.23 4.91
CA ASN A 239 12.30 2.35 3.83
C ASN A 239 11.76 3.17 2.66
N VAL A 240 12.27 2.90 1.46
CA VAL A 240 11.81 3.52 0.20
C VAL A 240 10.45 3.01 -0.20
N SER A 241 10.20 1.74 0.03
CA SER A 241 8.92 1.09 -0.26
C SER A 241 8.36 0.39 0.98
N PHE A 242 7.04 0.34 1.09
CA PHE A 242 6.39 -0.40 2.18
C PHE A 242 6.61 -1.91 2.09
N GLN A 243 6.97 -2.43 0.91
CA GLN A 243 7.28 -3.85 0.74
C GLN A 243 8.49 -4.25 1.59
N GLN A 244 9.50 -3.38 1.67
CA GLN A 244 10.66 -3.59 2.55
C GLN A 244 10.28 -3.59 4.03
N MET A 245 9.24 -2.84 4.42
CA MET A 245 8.73 -2.86 5.81
C MET A 245 8.16 -4.23 6.22
N LEU A 246 7.83 -5.10 5.28
CA LEU A 246 7.33 -6.45 5.52
C LEU A 246 8.44 -7.49 5.73
N GLU A 247 9.69 -7.14 5.43
CA GLU A 247 10.83 -8.03 5.57
C GLU A 247 11.04 -8.38 7.06
N GLY A 248 10.97 -9.68 7.38
CA GLY A 248 11.07 -10.16 8.76
C GLY A 248 9.88 -9.78 9.67
N ALA A 249 8.92 -8.95 9.21
CA ALA A 249 7.84 -8.44 10.05
C ALA A 249 6.64 -9.40 10.19
N ALA A 250 6.49 -10.39 9.30
CA ALA A 250 5.39 -11.35 9.34
C ALA A 250 5.87 -12.77 8.96
N PRO A 251 5.51 -13.81 9.72
CA PRO A 251 5.90 -15.18 9.38
C PRO A 251 5.21 -15.63 8.08
N GLY A 252 5.92 -16.45 7.28
CA GLY A 252 5.41 -16.96 6.00
C GLY A 252 5.40 -15.94 4.86
N VAL A 253 5.93 -14.73 5.08
CA VAL A 253 6.13 -13.69 4.05
C VAL A 253 7.62 -13.63 3.73
N SER A 254 7.94 -13.89 2.47
CA SER A 254 9.29 -13.72 1.92
C SER A 254 9.31 -12.49 1.05
N VAL A 255 10.21 -11.57 1.34
CA VAL A 255 10.45 -10.34 0.58
C VAL A 255 11.81 -10.49 -0.08
N ASN A 256 11.87 -10.30 -1.38
CA ASN A 256 13.12 -10.33 -2.14
C ASN A 256 13.19 -9.09 -3.04
N THR A 257 14.13 -8.24 -2.74
CA THR A 257 14.55 -7.15 -3.62
C THR A 257 15.60 -7.68 -4.60
N GLY A 258 15.17 -7.97 -5.82
CA GLY A 258 16.06 -8.51 -6.87
C GLY A 258 17.11 -7.50 -7.34
N SER A 259 16.94 -6.22 -7.02
CA SER A 259 17.82 -5.12 -7.41
C SER A 259 18.07 -4.17 -6.24
N GLY A 260 19.29 -3.61 -6.18
CA GLY A 260 19.64 -2.52 -5.27
C GLY A 260 19.29 -1.12 -5.78
N ILE A 261 18.70 -1.01 -6.97
CA ILE A 261 18.28 0.28 -7.55
C ILE A 261 17.08 0.83 -6.76
N PRO A 262 17.13 2.07 -6.25
CA PRO A 262 16.01 2.66 -5.54
C PRO A 262 14.73 2.66 -6.39
N GLY A 263 13.61 2.19 -5.82
CA GLY A 263 12.31 2.12 -6.51
C GLY A 263 12.12 0.92 -7.44
N SER A 264 13.08 0.01 -7.55
CA SER A 264 12.96 -1.23 -8.31
C SER A 264 11.90 -2.17 -7.73
N SER A 265 11.45 -3.11 -8.56
CA SER A 265 10.40 -4.05 -8.20
C SER A 265 10.85 -4.99 -7.07
N THR A 266 10.01 -5.11 -6.06
CA THR A 266 10.21 -6.01 -4.92
C THR A 266 9.25 -7.18 -5.03
N SER A 267 9.78 -8.40 -5.02
CA SER A 267 9.01 -9.63 -5.07
C SER A 267 8.57 -10.05 -3.68
N ILE A 268 7.25 -10.01 -3.41
CA ILE A 268 6.66 -10.56 -2.20
C ILE A 268 6.01 -11.90 -2.50
N ARG A 269 6.32 -12.89 -1.67
CA ARG A 269 5.72 -14.22 -1.73
C ARG A 269 5.12 -14.57 -0.37
N ILE A 270 3.87 -15.01 -0.38
CA ILE A 270 3.17 -15.46 0.82
C ILE A 270 2.96 -16.97 0.69
N ARG A 271 3.59 -17.74 1.60
CA ARG A 271 3.50 -19.21 1.63
C ARG A 271 3.94 -19.88 0.33
N GLY A 272 5.00 -19.33 -0.29
CA GLY A 272 5.65 -19.89 -1.48
C GLY A 272 4.94 -19.60 -2.81
N MET A 273 5.39 -20.27 -3.87
CA MET A 273 4.85 -20.11 -5.23
C MET A 273 3.58 -20.92 -5.42
N GLY A 274 2.59 -20.34 -6.09
CA GLY A 274 1.29 -20.96 -6.35
C GLY A 274 1.02 -21.33 -7.79
N SER A 275 1.75 -20.76 -8.75
CA SER A 275 1.55 -20.98 -10.19
C SER A 275 2.87 -20.99 -10.95
N PHE A 276 2.88 -21.58 -12.15
CA PHE A 276 3.99 -21.52 -13.10
C PHE A 276 3.90 -20.30 -14.03
N ASN A 277 2.75 -20.08 -14.67
CA ASN A 277 2.57 -19.08 -15.72
C ASN A 277 1.58 -17.97 -15.31
N ALA A 278 0.92 -18.07 -14.15
CA ALA A 278 0.13 -16.99 -13.58
C ALA A 278 0.95 -16.20 -12.55
N SER A 279 0.42 -15.06 -12.10
CA SER A 279 1.09 -14.24 -11.09
C SER A 279 1.23 -14.99 -9.77
N ASN A 280 2.39 -14.85 -9.13
CA ASN A 280 2.67 -15.32 -7.78
C ASN A 280 2.69 -14.18 -6.73
N SER A 281 2.46 -12.94 -7.16
CA SER A 281 2.41 -11.78 -6.26
C SER A 281 1.10 -11.70 -5.51
N PRO A 282 1.08 -11.22 -4.26
CA PRO A 282 -0.15 -10.98 -3.51
C PRO A 282 -0.98 -9.86 -4.14
N LEU A 283 -2.25 -9.81 -3.81
CA LEU A 283 -3.10 -8.67 -4.12
C LEU A 283 -2.81 -7.52 -3.13
N TYR A 284 -2.62 -6.32 -3.64
CA TYR A 284 -2.51 -5.13 -2.81
C TYR A 284 -3.84 -4.38 -2.74
N VAL A 285 -4.23 -4.02 -1.53
CA VAL A 285 -5.47 -3.30 -1.24
C VAL A 285 -5.14 -2.08 -0.40
N VAL A 286 -5.47 -0.89 -0.86
CA VAL A 286 -5.29 0.36 -0.11
C VAL A 286 -6.64 0.89 0.31
N ASP A 287 -6.84 1.06 1.61
CA ASP A 287 -8.10 1.56 2.20
C ASP A 287 -9.36 0.81 1.70
N GLY A 288 -9.25 -0.50 1.50
CA GLY A 288 -10.36 -1.36 1.07
C GLY A 288 -10.49 -1.53 -0.45
N VAL A 289 -9.69 -0.85 -1.27
CA VAL A 289 -9.76 -0.92 -2.73
C VAL A 289 -8.53 -1.61 -3.31
N PRO A 290 -8.69 -2.61 -4.20
CA PRO A 290 -7.59 -3.20 -4.95
C PRO A 290 -6.89 -2.18 -5.85
N VAL A 291 -5.57 -2.11 -5.78
CA VAL A 291 -4.74 -1.13 -6.50
C VAL A 291 -3.82 -1.79 -7.52
N LEU A 292 -3.31 -0.97 -8.44
CA LEU A 292 -2.25 -1.36 -9.37
C LEU A 292 -0.97 -1.70 -8.59
N SER A 293 -0.26 -2.74 -9.04
CA SER A 293 1.00 -3.20 -8.47
C SER A 293 1.90 -3.81 -9.54
N GLY A 294 3.19 -3.89 -9.23
CA GLY A 294 4.20 -4.49 -10.08
C GLY A 294 4.97 -3.48 -10.91
N ASN A 295 5.84 -3.99 -11.78
CA ASN A 295 6.69 -3.20 -12.65
C ASN A 295 5.86 -2.48 -13.72
N ILE A 296 6.08 -1.18 -13.87
CA ILE A 296 5.48 -0.29 -14.89
C ILE A 296 6.52 0.24 -15.89
N GLY A 297 7.80 -0.04 -15.68
CA GLY A 297 8.89 0.37 -16.58
C GLY A 297 8.78 -0.29 -17.95
N ALA A 298 9.33 0.35 -18.98
CA ALA A 298 9.28 -0.11 -20.37
C ALA A 298 10.04 -1.41 -20.61
N SER A 299 10.98 -1.76 -19.76
CA SER A 299 11.65 -3.07 -19.84
C SER A 299 11.08 -4.01 -18.78
N GLY A 300 10.68 -5.20 -19.19
CA GLY A 300 10.18 -6.27 -18.32
C GLY A 300 11.24 -6.85 -17.35
N SER A 301 12.33 -6.13 -17.10
CA SER A 301 13.39 -6.50 -16.16
C SER A 301 13.00 -6.10 -14.73
N ASP A 302 13.53 -6.81 -13.73
CA ASP A 302 13.30 -6.55 -12.29
C ASP A 302 13.81 -5.16 -11.85
N SER A 303 14.67 -4.50 -12.64
CA SER A 303 15.15 -3.13 -12.43
C SER A 303 14.16 -2.02 -12.77
N GLY A 304 13.02 -2.36 -13.36
CA GLY A 304 11.97 -1.38 -13.69
C GLY A 304 11.29 -0.80 -12.47
N LEU A 305 10.71 0.40 -12.65
CA LEU A 305 10.00 1.12 -11.59
C LEU A 305 8.77 0.36 -11.11
N ASP A 306 8.71 0.06 -9.81
CA ASP A 306 7.51 -0.50 -9.18
C ASP A 306 6.47 0.61 -8.93
N VAL A 307 5.24 0.39 -9.39
CA VAL A 307 4.13 1.31 -9.11
C VAL A 307 3.92 1.56 -7.62
N MET A 308 4.26 0.60 -6.77
CA MET A 308 4.09 0.73 -5.31
C MET A 308 5.11 1.69 -4.68
N SER A 309 6.22 2.02 -5.36
CA SER A 309 7.17 3.07 -4.93
C SER A 309 6.55 4.48 -4.95
N THR A 310 5.40 4.64 -5.64
CA THR A 310 4.62 5.89 -5.65
C THR A 310 3.87 6.15 -4.33
N LEU A 311 3.70 5.13 -3.46
CA LEU A 311 3.08 5.30 -2.15
C LEU A 311 4.09 5.88 -1.16
N ASN A 312 3.68 6.92 -0.43
CA ASN A 312 4.47 7.43 0.67
C ASN A 312 4.30 6.53 1.90
N THR A 313 5.40 5.93 2.35
CA THR A 313 5.40 5.02 3.52
C THR A 313 4.96 5.70 4.80
N SER A 314 5.23 6.99 4.93
CA SER A 314 4.83 7.78 6.09
C SER A 314 3.31 8.02 6.20
N ASP A 315 2.55 7.89 5.10
CA ASP A 315 1.09 7.98 5.10
C ASP A 315 0.40 6.67 5.58
N ILE A 316 1.16 5.60 5.78
CA ILE A 316 0.62 4.30 6.18
C ILE A 316 0.44 4.28 7.70
N GLU A 317 -0.72 3.81 8.17
CA GLU A 317 -1.02 3.56 9.58
C GLU A 317 -0.71 2.12 9.97
N SER A 318 -1.10 1.15 9.13
CA SER A 318 -0.84 -0.26 9.35
C SER A 318 -0.86 -1.06 8.06
N ILE A 319 -0.18 -2.22 8.07
CA ILE A 319 -0.22 -3.19 6.99
C ILE A 319 -0.73 -4.50 7.57
N THR A 320 -1.77 -5.06 6.98
CA THR A 320 -2.32 -6.38 7.34
C THR A 320 -2.06 -7.35 6.21
N VAL A 321 -1.40 -8.46 6.52
CA VAL A 321 -1.14 -9.55 5.57
C VAL A 321 -2.11 -10.68 5.83
N ILE A 322 -3.02 -10.93 4.88
CA ILE A 322 -3.97 -12.05 4.91
C ILE A 322 -3.35 -13.22 4.17
N LYS A 323 -3.23 -14.37 4.85
CA LYS A 323 -2.48 -15.53 4.36
C LYS A 323 -3.36 -16.74 4.03
N ASP A 324 -4.61 -16.76 4.49
CA ASP A 324 -5.54 -17.89 4.34
C ASP A 324 -6.76 -17.57 3.46
N ALA A 325 -7.53 -18.60 3.12
CA ALA A 325 -8.72 -18.46 2.31
C ALA A 325 -9.91 -17.83 3.06
N ALA A 326 -9.96 -17.85 4.40
CA ALA A 326 -11.12 -17.37 5.15
C ALA A 326 -11.46 -15.91 4.88
N ALA A 327 -10.44 -15.06 4.76
CA ALA A 327 -10.61 -13.67 4.36
C ALA A 327 -10.24 -13.41 2.89
N ALA A 328 -9.28 -14.16 2.34
CA ALA A 328 -8.84 -13.98 0.96
C ALA A 328 -9.95 -14.34 -0.06
N SER A 329 -10.87 -15.26 0.26
CA SER A 329 -12.00 -15.60 -0.61
C SER A 329 -12.92 -14.42 -0.90
N LEU A 330 -13.02 -13.42 -0.01
CA LEU A 330 -13.76 -12.19 -0.25
C LEU A 330 -13.18 -11.35 -1.39
N TYR A 331 -11.88 -11.52 -1.68
CA TYR A 331 -11.20 -10.88 -2.83
C TYR A 331 -11.16 -11.80 -4.07
N GLY A 332 -11.67 -13.04 -3.93
CA GLY A 332 -11.93 -13.98 -5.01
C GLY A 332 -10.69 -14.39 -5.79
N SER A 333 -10.81 -14.24 -7.10
CA SER A 333 -9.82 -14.65 -8.09
C SER A 333 -8.48 -13.91 -8.04
N ARG A 334 -8.39 -12.81 -7.31
CA ARG A 334 -7.16 -11.99 -7.21
C ARG A 334 -6.33 -12.29 -5.98
N ALA A 335 -6.86 -13.11 -5.06
CA ALA A 335 -6.29 -13.31 -3.73
C ALA A 335 -5.68 -14.69 -3.48
N ALA A 336 -5.47 -15.48 -4.52
CA ALA A 336 -4.90 -16.82 -4.41
C ALA A 336 -3.51 -16.86 -3.74
N ASN A 337 -2.73 -15.81 -3.91
CA ASN A 337 -1.38 -15.68 -3.34
C ASN A 337 -1.36 -14.83 -2.05
N GLY A 338 -2.53 -14.64 -1.39
CA GLY A 338 -2.68 -13.79 -0.23
C GLY A 338 -3.00 -12.34 -0.58
N VAL A 339 -3.27 -11.54 0.45
CA VAL A 339 -3.64 -10.12 0.31
C VAL A 339 -2.83 -9.29 1.28
N VAL A 340 -2.25 -8.19 0.78
CA VAL A 340 -1.58 -7.16 1.58
C VAL A 340 -2.50 -5.94 1.63
N ILE A 341 -3.06 -5.67 2.81
CA ILE A 341 -3.98 -4.56 3.04
C ILE A 341 -3.22 -3.44 3.71
N ILE A 342 -3.20 -2.29 3.07
CA ILE A 342 -2.56 -1.07 3.53
C ILE A 342 -3.65 -0.12 4.01
N THR A 343 -3.61 0.23 5.28
CA THR A 343 -4.49 1.25 5.87
C THR A 343 -3.72 2.55 5.98
N THR A 344 -4.27 3.63 5.44
CA THR A 344 -3.64 4.95 5.49
C THR A 344 -4.12 5.75 6.68
N LYS A 345 -3.31 6.70 7.13
CA LYS A 345 -3.61 7.63 8.22
C LYS A 345 -4.87 8.43 7.91
N GLN A 346 -5.72 8.58 8.91
CA GLN A 346 -6.98 9.29 8.82
C GLN A 346 -7.06 10.42 9.86
N GLY A 347 -7.95 11.37 9.62
CA GLY A 347 -8.24 12.42 10.58
C GLY A 347 -8.87 11.87 11.85
N LYS A 348 -8.52 12.46 13.00
CA LYS A 348 -9.15 12.18 14.30
C LYS A 348 -9.87 13.44 14.78
N ALA A 349 -11.00 13.26 15.46
CA ALA A 349 -11.66 14.38 16.11
C ALA A 349 -10.74 14.97 17.21
N GLY A 350 -10.61 16.29 17.25
CA GLY A 350 -9.72 16.98 18.16
C GLY A 350 -9.06 18.20 17.54
N LYS A 351 -8.19 18.85 18.29
CA LYS A 351 -7.40 19.99 17.81
C LYS A 351 -6.50 19.57 16.65
N PRO A 352 -6.24 20.44 15.68
CA PRO A 352 -5.31 20.16 14.59
C PRO A 352 -3.91 19.81 15.13
N VAL A 353 -3.35 18.71 14.62
CA VAL A 353 -1.99 18.28 14.92
C VAL A 353 -1.17 18.39 13.64
N PHE A 354 -0.12 19.20 13.71
CA PHE A 354 0.85 19.37 12.64
C PHE A 354 2.10 18.59 12.97
N LYS A 355 2.63 17.86 11.98
CA LYS A 355 3.88 17.09 12.12
C LYS A 355 4.79 17.44 10.97
N LEU A 356 6.05 17.72 11.29
CA LEU A 356 7.15 17.82 10.35
C LEU A 356 8.11 16.67 10.66
N LYS A 357 8.43 15.87 9.66
CA LYS A 357 9.41 14.78 9.75
C LYS A 357 10.50 15.04 8.72
N SER A 358 11.75 14.80 9.12
CA SER A 358 12.90 14.84 8.23
C SER A 358 13.82 13.67 8.60
N ASP A 359 14.16 12.87 7.59
CA ASP A 359 15.07 11.73 7.71
C ASP A 359 16.23 11.91 6.74
N TRP A 360 17.45 11.77 7.24
CA TRP A 360 18.66 11.80 6.42
C TRP A 360 19.51 10.58 6.74
N GLY A 361 20.15 10.06 5.72
CA GLY A 361 20.98 8.90 5.90
C GLY A 361 21.92 8.65 4.72
N PHE A 362 22.75 7.66 4.87
CA PHE A 362 23.58 7.11 3.81
C PHE A 362 23.46 5.59 3.81
N SER A 363 23.74 5.01 2.66
CA SER A 363 23.73 3.56 2.45
C SER A 363 25.00 3.11 1.76
N ASN A 364 25.45 1.91 2.13
CA ASN A 364 26.59 1.24 1.53
C ASN A 364 26.26 -0.25 1.38
N PHE A 365 27.14 -1.02 0.77
CA PHE A 365 26.98 -2.46 0.67
C PHE A 365 26.95 -3.11 2.06
N ALA A 366 25.98 -3.98 2.30
CA ALA A 366 25.81 -4.67 3.58
C ALA A 366 26.92 -5.72 3.82
N MET A 367 27.46 -6.28 2.73
CA MET A 367 28.56 -7.22 2.78
C MET A 367 29.66 -6.77 1.81
N PRO A 368 30.92 -6.85 2.23
CA PRO A 368 32.01 -6.54 1.32
C PRO A 368 32.03 -7.56 0.17
N PHE A 369 32.46 -7.10 -0.98
CA PHE A 369 32.75 -8.00 -2.09
C PHE A 369 34.05 -8.77 -1.77
N ARG A 370 34.21 -9.90 -2.49
CA ARG A 370 35.51 -10.62 -2.44
C ARG A 370 36.59 -9.69 -2.93
N GLU A 371 37.73 -9.77 -2.29
CA GLU A 371 38.95 -9.13 -2.77
C GLU A 371 39.28 -9.62 -4.18
N LEU A 372 39.63 -8.69 -5.04
CA LEU A 372 40.01 -8.99 -6.41
C LEU A 372 41.52 -9.29 -6.46
N MET A 373 41.88 -10.23 -7.30
CA MET A 373 43.25 -10.63 -7.55
C MET A 373 44.06 -9.49 -8.19
N GLY A 374 45.22 -9.18 -7.68
CA GLY A 374 46.08 -8.18 -8.30
C GLY A 374 46.57 -8.58 -9.71
N GLY A 375 47.02 -7.58 -10.49
CA GLY A 375 47.40 -7.83 -11.87
C GLY A 375 48.52 -8.83 -12.03
N GLN A 376 49.55 -8.76 -11.18
CA GLN A 376 50.65 -9.70 -11.21
C GLN A 376 50.24 -11.12 -10.78
N GLU A 377 49.40 -11.23 -9.75
CA GLU A 377 48.89 -12.52 -9.29
C GLU A 377 47.99 -13.16 -10.35
N ARG A 378 47.12 -12.37 -11.01
CA ARG A 378 46.34 -12.82 -12.15
C ARG A 378 47.24 -13.30 -13.28
N ARG A 379 48.31 -12.55 -13.61
CA ARG A 379 49.24 -12.95 -14.67
C ARG A 379 49.90 -14.27 -14.34
N ASN A 380 50.36 -14.47 -13.12
CA ASN A 380 50.96 -15.74 -12.69
C ASN A 380 49.96 -16.91 -12.83
N LEU A 381 48.67 -16.70 -12.44
CA LEU A 381 47.65 -17.74 -12.53
C LEU A 381 47.30 -18.08 -14.01
N ILE A 382 47.25 -17.06 -14.86
CA ILE A 382 47.05 -17.28 -16.29
C ILE A 382 48.24 -18.02 -16.90
N HIS A 383 49.45 -17.68 -16.53
CA HIS A 383 50.67 -18.34 -16.93
C HIS A 383 50.66 -19.86 -16.60
N GLU A 384 50.31 -20.17 -15.35
CA GLU A 384 50.09 -21.56 -14.92
C GLU A 384 48.92 -22.22 -15.69
N GLY A 385 47.86 -21.49 -15.95
CA GLY A 385 46.73 -21.95 -16.75
C GLY A 385 47.13 -22.31 -18.19
N LEU A 386 47.93 -21.49 -18.83
CA LEU A 386 48.46 -21.74 -20.18
C LEU A 386 49.36 -22.96 -20.22
N ARG A 387 50.24 -23.11 -19.21
CA ARG A 387 51.03 -24.33 -19.06
C ARG A 387 50.14 -25.57 -18.91
N ASN A 388 49.14 -25.53 -18.02
CA ASN A 388 48.24 -26.66 -17.84
C ASN A 388 47.38 -26.96 -19.09
N TYR A 389 47.00 -25.92 -19.84
CA TYR A 389 46.35 -26.10 -21.15
C TYR A 389 47.28 -26.82 -22.14
N ALA A 390 48.58 -26.36 -22.22
CA ALA A 390 49.56 -26.96 -23.12
C ALA A 390 49.83 -28.44 -22.78
N LEU A 391 49.91 -28.77 -21.49
CA LEU A 391 50.04 -30.15 -21.02
C LEU A 391 48.86 -31.04 -21.42
N THR A 392 47.67 -30.49 -21.60
CA THR A 392 46.45 -31.30 -21.80
C THR A 392 45.95 -31.27 -23.23
N TYR A 393 46.03 -30.14 -23.92
CA TYR A 393 45.28 -29.91 -25.16
C TYR A 393 46.09 -29.45 -26.37
N SER A 394 47.27 -28.92 -26.20
CA SER A 394 48.02 -28.31 -27.32
C SER A 394 49.04 -29.24 -27.96
N GLY A 395 48.98 -30.51 -27.65
CA GLY A 395 49.88 -31.51 -28.25
C GLY A 395 49.44 -31.94 -29.67
N LYS A 396 50.33 -32.63 -30.34
CA LYS A 396 50.06 -33.22 -31.65
C LYS A 396 48.92 -34.25 -31.54
N THR A 397 47.96 -34.20 -32.44
CA THR A 397 46.97 -35.27 -32.61
C THR A 397 47.69 -36.50 -33.12
N ASP A 398 47.53 -37.62 -32.43
CA ASP A 398 47.96 -38.92 -32.95
C ASP A 398 46.91 -39.30 -34.02
N ASP A 399 47.34 -39.24 -35.30
CA ASP A 399 46.45 -39.41 -36.46
C ASP A 399 45.81 -40.78 -36.53
N GLU A 400 46.26 -41.79 -35.73
CA GLU A 400 45.69 -43.13 -35.72
C GLU A 400 44.62 -43.36 -34.67
N VAL A 401 44.59 -42.56 -33.57
CA VAL A 401 43.69 -42.80 -32.42
C VAL A 401 42.86 -41.56 -31.99
N GLY A 402 43.12 -40.39 -32.56
CA GLY A 402 42.36 -39.13 -32.21
C GLY A 402 42.59 -38.63 -30.80
N LEU A 403 43.64 -39.08 -30.10
CA LEU A 403 44.00 -38.64 -28.77
C LEU A 403 45.01 -37.49 -28.86
N HIS A 404 44.73 -36.41 -28.16
CA HIS A 404 45.66 -35.26 -27.99
C HIS A 404 46.81 -35.67 -27.08
N GLN A 405 48.04 -35.70 -27.58
CA GLN A 405 49.25 -35.78 -26.76
C GLN A 405 49.59 -34.39 -26.26
N GLY A 406 49.60 -34.22 -24.93
CA GLY A 406 50.06 -33.00 -24.28
C GLY A 406 51.53 -32.74 -24.56
N MET A 407 51.96 -31.47 -24.42
CA MET A 407 53.36 -31.08 -24.42
C MET A 407 54.09 -31.64 -23.21
N THR A 408 55.41 -31.80 -23.29
CA THR A 408 56.25 -32.02 -22.11
C THR A 408 56.19 -30.81 -21.20
N GLU A 409 56.60 -30.97 -19.93
CA GLU A 409 56.62 -29.89 -18.94
C GLU A 409 57.39 -28.63 -19.41
N ASN A 410 58.56 -28.85 -20.03
CA ASN A 410 59.40 -27.77 -20.53
C ASN A 410 58.77 -27.05 -21.74
N GLU A 411 58.18 -27.81 -22.66
CA GLU A 411 57.49 -27.25 -23.81
C GLU A 411 56.23 -26.49 -23.38
N ALA A 412 55.55 -26.98 -22.37
CA ALA A 412 54.35 -26.33 -21.83
C ALA A 412 54.66 -25.00 -21.17
N TRP A 413 55.80 -24.90 -20.43
CA TRP A 413 56.27 -23.63 -19.92
C TRP A 413 56.69 -22.66 -21.01
N ALA A 414 57.45 -23.15 -22.02
CA ALA A 414 57.81 -22.33 -23.18
C ALA A 414 56.59 -21.82 -23.94
N TYR A 415 55.54 -22.65 -24.06
CA TYR A 415 54.26 -22.23 -24.61
C TYR A 415 53.59 -21.14 -23.75
N ALA A 416 53.57 -21.30 -22.46
CA ALA A 416 53.01 -20.31 -21.52
C ALA A 416 53.78 -18.98 -21.62
N ASP A 417 55.14 -19.01 -21.63
CA ASP A 417 56.00 -17.83 -21.77
C ASP A 417 55.72 -17.08 -23.09
N SER A 418 55.56 -17.80 -24.19
CA SER A 418 55.31 -17.19 -25.51
C SER A 418 53.91 -16.64 -25.69
N ASN A 419 52.93 -17.07 -24.90
CA ASN A 419 51.51 -16.68 -25.06
C ASN A 419 51.01 -15.79 -23.95
N ILE A 420 51.74 -15.65 -22.82
CA ILE A 420 51.25 -14.92 -21.64
C ILE A 420 50.86 -13.47 -21.94
N ASP A 421 51.62 -12.80 -22.80
CA ASP A 421 51.41 -11.38 -23.11
C ASP A 421 50.15 -11.15 -23.97
N GLN A 422 49.65 -12.18 -24.63
CA GLN A 422 48.35 -12.10 -25.31
C GLN A 422 47.16 -12.04 -24.32
N TYR A 423 47.27 -12.76 -23.21
CA TYR A 423 46.13 -12.90 -22.25
C TYR A 423 46.30 -12.01 -20.98
N ALA A 424 47.53 -11.63 -20.65
CA ALA A 424 47.84 -10.78 -19.54
C ALA A 424 49.10 -9.94 -19.83
N PRO A 425 49.02 -8.93 -20.69
CA PRO A 425 50.15 -8.12 -21.12
C PRO A 425 50.82 -7.39 -19.96
N ILE A 426 52.12 -7.26 -20.01
CA ILE A 426 52.98 -6.67 -18.93
C ILE A 426 52.57 -5.26 -18.55
N PRO A 427 52.22 -4.35 -19.47
CA PRO A 427 51.76 -3.01 -19.06
C PRO A 427 50.59 -3.03 -18.12
N TRP A 428 49.79 -4.10 -18.15
CA TRP A 428 48.58 -4.26 -17.38
C TRP A 428 48.74 -5.15 -16.11
N CYS A 429 49.97 -5.34 -15.62
CA CYS A 429 50.21 -6.02 -14.35
C CYS A 429 49.85 -5.14 -13.12
N GLY A 430 49.35 -3.93 -13.33
CA GLY A 430 48.83 -3.07 -12.26
C GLY A 430 47.52 -3.60 -11.67
N PHE A 431 47.02 -2.84 -10.73
CA PHE A 431 45.73 -3.09 -10.09
C PHE A 431 44.84 -1.83 -10.18
N VAL A 432 43.68 -1.97 -10.82
CA VAL A 432 42.66 -0.95 -10.87
C VAL A 432 41.43 -1.48 -10.15
N ASN A 433 41.04 -0.81 -9.08
CA ASN A 433 39.80 -1.12 -8.39
C ASN A 433 38.62 -0.43 -9.10
N TRP A 434 37.91 -1.12 -9.95
CA TRP A 434 36.74 -0.60 -10.66
C TRP A 434 35.62 -0.23 -9.72
N ASP A 435 35.60 -0.76 -8.49
CA ASP A 435 34.55 -0.44 -7.50
C ASP A 435 34.62 1.03 -7.08
N ASP A 436 35.80 1.63 -7.03
CA ASP A 436 36.00 3.03 -6.62
C ASP A 436 35.37 4.04 -7.60
N TYR A 437 35.07 3.60 -8.82
CA TYR A 437 34.52 4.42 -9.89
C TYR A 437 33.04 4.14 -10.16
N LEU A 438 32.61 2.87 -10.02
CA LEU A 438 31.25 2.45 -10.33
C LEU A 438 30.33 2.40 -9.11
N PHE A 439 30.91 2.44 -7.91
CA PHE A 439 30.15 2.47 -6.67
C PHE A 439 30.38 3.77 -5.89
N ARG A 440 29.41 4.08 -5.04
CA ARG A 440 29.45 5.25 -4.16
C ARG A 440 28.68 4.98 -2.87
N ASN A 441 28.90 5.80 -1.85
CA ASN A 441 27.97 5.88 -0.75
C ASN A 441 26.66 6.52 -1.24
N GLY A 442 25.56 5.80 -1.15
CA GLY A 442 24.23 6.31 -1.48
C GLY A 442 23.78 7.31 -0.42
N SER A 443 23.02 8.33 -0.81
CA SER A 443 22.41 9.30 0.08
C SER A 443 20.90 9.09 0.16
N HIS A 444 20.29 9.41 1.31
CA HIS A 444 18.85 9.40 1.52
C HIS A 444 18.42 10.68 2.22
N GLN A 445 17.38 11.32 1.67
CA GLN A 445 16.77 12.52 2.23
C GLN A 445 15.26 12.39 2.09
N ASN A 446 14.53 12.59 3.18
CA ASN A 446 13.07 12.59 3.17
C ASN A 446 12.56 13.75 4.03
N TYR A 447 11.63 14.50 3.50
CA TYR A 447 10.96 15.61 4.18
C TYR A 447 9.45 15.41 4.04
N GLU A 448 8.75 15.49 5.14
CA GLU A 448 7.31 15.31 5.18
C GLU A 448 6.65 16.32 6.11
N PHE A 449 5.62 16.95 5.62
CA PHE A 449 4.70 17.75 6.40
C PHE A 449 3.33 17.08 6.39
N SER A 450 2.71 16.94 7.56
CA SER A 450 1.35 16.43 7.65
C SER A 450 0.51 17.22 8.65
N ALA A 451 -0.79 17.30 8.37
CA ALA A 451 -1.77 17.92 9.25
C ALA A 451 -2.98 16.99 9.39
N SER A 452 -3.39 16.76 10.62
CA SER A 452 -4.57 15.95 10.93
C SER A 452 -5.41 16.62 11.98
N GLY A 453 -6.74 16.50 11.87
CA GLY A 453 -7.64 17.08 12.82
C GLY A 453 -9.09 16.85 12.45
N GLY A 454 -9.99 17.52 13.16
CA GLY A 454 -11.41 17.49 12.82
C GLY A 454 -12.31 17.76 14.00
N GLN A 455 -13.58 17.84 13.70
CA GLN A 455 -14.68 17.89 14.66
C GLN A 455 -15.51 16.61 14.54
N GLU A 456 -16.57 16.45 15.34
CA GLU A 456 -17.44 15.27 15.25
C GLU A 456 -17.93 14.96 13.84
N LYS A 457 -18.28 16.00 13.07
CA LYS A 457 -18.85 15.86 11.73
C LYS A 457 -17.83 15.80 10.59
N ILE A 458 -16.64 16.38 10.76
CA ILE A 458 -15.62 16.41 9.70
C ILE A 458 -14.26 16.04 10.27
N LYS A 459 -13.58 15.14 9.60
CA LYS A 459 -12.23 14.71 9.93
C LYS A 459 -11.38 14.79 8.68
N TYR A 460 -10.13 15.22 8.83
CA TYR A 460 -9.22 15.35 7.70
C TYR A 460 -7.79 14.93 8.08
N TYR A 461 -7.12 14.38 7.11
CA TYR A 461 -5.67 14.15 7.10
C TYR A 461 -5.12 14.65 5.77
N THR A 462 -4.05 15.42 5.81
CA THR A 462 -3.32 15.85 4.61
C THR A 462 -1.83 15.72 4.84
N SER A 463 -1.10 15.37 3.78
CA SER A 463 0.36 15.30 3.80
C SER A 463 0.96 15.75 2.48
N ILE A 464 2.17 16.28 2.55
CA ILE A 464 3.03 16.56 1.41
C ILE A 464 4.41 16.01 1.77
N GLY A 465 5.01 15.25 0.86
CA GLY A 465 6.31 14.63 1.05
C GLY A 465 7.23 14.82 -0.15
N TYR A 466 8.50 15.02 0.12
CA TYR A 466 9.60 14.98 -0.85
C TYR A 466 10.65 13.99 -0.37
N MET A 467 11.05 13.08 -1.24
CA MET A 467 12.09 12.09 -0.95
C MET A 467 13.06 12.03 -2.13
N LYS A 468 14.35 12.02 -1.82
CA LYS A 468 15.42 11.76 -2.76
C LYS A 468 16.32 10.68 -2.20
N GLN A 469 16.64 9.69 -3.00
CA GLN A 469 17.60 8.65 -2.68
C GLN A 469 18.53 8.41 -3.85
N ASP A 470 19.81 8.51 -3.60
CA ASP A 470 20.87 8.07 -4.51
C ASP A 470 21.25 6.63 -4.17
N GLY A 471 21.36 5.77 -5.16
CA GLY A 471 21.77 4.38 -4.99
C GLY A 471 23.28 4.24 -4.76
N VAL A 472 23.70 3.05 -4.31
CA VAL A 472 25.12 2.71 -4.07
C VAL A 472 25.92 2.53 -5.36
N THR A 473 25.25 2.34 -6.50
CA THR A 473 25.87 2.34 -7.83
C THR A 473 25.69 3.70 -8.49
N ILE A 474 26.61 4.11 -9.35
CA ILE A 474 26.43 5.31 -10.18
C ILE A 474 25.19 5.13 -11.08
N ASN A 475 24.61 6.23 -11.54
CA ASN A 475 23.44 6.26 -12.41
C ASN A 475 22.20 5.53 -11.84
N SER A 476 22.12 5.39 -10.52
CA SER A 476 20.94 4.88 -9.84
C SER A 476 20.44 5.86 -8.80
N GLY A 477 19.13 6.10 -8.81
CA GLY A 477 18.52 7.02 -7.87
C GLY A 477 17.01 7.11 -8.04
N LEU A 478 16.35 7.70 -7.04
CA LEU A 478 14.91 7.93 -7.07
C LEU A 478 14.58 9.25 -6.38
N GLU A 479 13.71 10.01 -7.02
CA GLU A 479 13.11 11.21 -6.47
C GLU A 479 11.59 11.07 -6.49
N ARG A 480 10.92 11.37 -5.37
CA ARG A 480 9.48 11.29 -5.25
C ARG A 480 8.90 12.55 -4.60
N ILE A 481 7.89 13.10 -5.25
CA ILE A 481 7.00 14.12 -4.67
C ILE A 481 5.63 13.46 -4.51
N SER A 482 5.04 13.58 -3.33
CA SER A 482 3.73 13.00 -3.03
C SER A 482 2.86 13.97 -2.25
N ALA A 483 1.54 13.89 -2.48
CA ALA A 483 0.54 14.61 -1.72
C ALA A 483 -0.65 13.70 -1.45
N ARG A 484 -1.23 13.79 -0.26
CA ARG A 484 -2.43 13.06 0.14
C ARG A 484 -3.44 13.96 0.83
N LEU A 485 -4.72 13.69 0.56
CA LEU A 485 -5.85 14.30 1.25
C LEU A 485 -6.90 13.23 1.53
N ASN A 486 -7.19 12.97 2.79
CA ASN A 486 -8.27 12.12 3.25
C ASN A 486 -9.28 13.00 4.02
N VAL A 487 -10.54 12.97 3.62
CA VAL A 487 -11.62 13.71 4.26
C VAL A 487 -12.80 12.79 4.48
N ASP A 488 -13.30 12.76 5.69
CA ASP A 488 -14.52 12.08 6.11
C ASP A 488 -15.51 13.12 6.61
N TYR A 489 -16.72 13.15 6.08
CA TYR A 489 -17.77 14.08 6.44
C TYR A 489 -19.08 13.37 6.77
N GLN A 490 -19.54 13.51 8.00
CA GLN A 490 -20.85 13.06 8.44
C GLN A 490 -21.92 14.10 8.03
N MET A 491 -22.45 13.94 6.82
CA MET A 491 -23.45 14.86 6.26
C MET A 491 -24.74 14.85 7.07
N ALA A 492 -25.17 13.66 7.50
CA ALA A 492 -26.32 13.46 8.36
C ALA A 492 -26.03 12.32 9.35
N LYS A 493 -26.85 12.13 10.38
CA LYS A 493 -26.69 11.00 11.31
C LYS A 493 -26.72 9.62 10.63
N TRP A 494 -27.39 9.54 9.49
CA TRP A 494 -27.56 8.32 8.69
C TRP A 494 -26.69 8.30 7.43
N MET A 495 -25.90 9.37 7.13
CA MET A 495 -25.12 9.47 5.89
C MET A 495 -23.71 10.00 6.15
N ASN A 496 -22.70 9.22 5.75
CA ASN A 496 -21.32 9.64 5.70
C ASN A 496 -20.81 9.63 4.26
N ILE A 497 -20.08 10.66 3.88
CA ILE A 497 -19.38 10.74 2.61
C ILE A 497 -17.89 10.98 2.88
N GLY A 498 -17.04 10.52 1.99
CA GLY A 498 -15.61 10.79 2.12
C GLY A 498 -14.88 10.69 0.80
N ALA A 499 -13.70 11.28 0.80
CA ALA A 499 -12.79 11.25 -0.32
C ALA A 499 -11.36 10.98 0.18
N LYS A 500 -10.64 10.14 -0.55
CA LYS A 500 -9.22 9.87 -0.34
C LYS A 500 -8.52 10.10 -1.67
N ILE A 501 -7.67 11.09 -1.71
CA ILE A 501 -6.99 11.56 -2.91
C ILE A 501 -5.50 11.44 -2.67
N GLN A 502 -4.81 10.78 -3.56
CA GLN A 502 -3.36 10.69 -3.57
C GLN A 502 -2.82 11.06 -4.95
N PHE A 503 -1.83 11.91 -4.97
CA PHE A 503 -1.03 12.24 -6.13
C PHE A 503 0.44 11.98 -5.83
N SER A 504 1.17 11.40 -6.80
CA SER A 504 2.63 11.27 -6.69
C SER A 504 3.29 11.35 -8.05
N LYS A 505 4.48 11.89 -8.05
CA LYS A 505 5.41 11.91 -9.18
C LYS A 505 6.72 11.31 -8.75
N VAL A 506 7.22 10.35 -9.51
CA VAL A 506 8.47 9.65 -9.26
C VAL A 506 9.35 9.78 -10.49
N ASN A 507 10.61 10.15 -10.27
CA ASN A 507 11.67 10.11 -11.27
C ASN A 507 12.68 9.06 -10.79
N GLN A 508 13.05 8.13 -11.64
CA GLN A 508 14.05 7.10 -11.35
C GLN A 508 15.15 7.15 -12.41
N ASP A 509 16.39 7.27 -11.97
CA ASP A 509 17.56 6.96 -12.79
C ASP A 509 17.92 5.48 -12.59
N THR A 510 18.14 4.78 -13.67
CA THR A 510 18.41 3.34 -13.66
C THR A 510 19.42 2.97 -14.76
N TYR A 511 19.98 1.79 -14.65
CA TYR A 511 20.89 1.19 -15.62
C TYR A 511 20.38 -0.21 -16.05
N SER A 512 20.98 -0.82 -17.05
CA SER A 512 20.68 -2.20 -17.42
C SER A 512 21.30 -3.16 -16.42
N GLU A 513 20.49 -4.04 -15.84
CA GLU A 513 20.92 -5.08 -14.89
C GLU A 513 21.14 -6.45 -15.57
N GLY A 514 21.41 -7.45 -14.74
CA GLY A 514 21.68 -8.82 -15.17
C GLY A 514 23.08 -8.97 -15.74
N THR A 515 23.21 -9.71 -16.82
CA THR A 515 24.47 -10.01 -17.47
C THR A 515 24.96 -8.93 -18.46
N SER A 516 24.35 -7.74 -18.42
CA SER A 516 24.81 -6.61 -19.23
C SER A 516 26.15 -6.07 -18.69
N TYR A 517 27.12 -5.89 -19.56
CA TYR A 517 28.41 -5.29 -19.20
C TYR A 517 28.28 -3.84 -18.68
N THR A 518 27.19 -3.17 -19.05
CA THR A 518 26.88 -1.82 -18.56
C THR A 518 26.30 -1.81 -17.15
N SER A 519 25.93 -2.98 -16.59
CA SER A 519 25.59 -3.09 -15.16
C SER A 519 26.84 -2.86 -14.30
N PRO A 520 26.87 -1.87 -13.42
CA PRO A 520 28.04 -1.63 -12.56
C PRO A 520 28.50 -2.88 -11.80
N ILE A 521 27.57 -3.66 -11.27
CA ILE A 521 27.88 -4.88 -10.52
C ILE A 521 28.46 -5.97 -11.42
N TYR A 522 27.77 -6.27 -12.55
CA TYR A 522 28.27 -7.29 -13.48
C TYR A 522 29.57 -6.86 -14.15
N GLY A 523 29.67 -5.58 -14.53
CA GLY A 523 30.86 -4.99 -15.16
C GLY A 523 32.10 -5.15 -14.28
N THR A 524 32.00 -4.90 -12.97
CA THR A 524 33.15 -5.02 -12.04
C THR A 524 33.43 -6.46 -11.65
N ARG A 525 32.43 -7.36 -11.61
CA ARG A 525 32.62 -8.74 -11.08
C ARG A 525 32.91 -9.77 -12.16
N ASN A 526 32.38 -9.58 -13.37
CA ASN A 526 32.47 -10.56 -14.44
C ASN A 526 33.01 -9.97 -15.76
N GLY A 527 33.03 -8.66 -15.87
CA GLY A 527 33.39 -7.94 -17.10
C GLY A 527 34.83 -7.46 -17.09
N ALA A 528 35.09 -6.31 -16.52
CA ALA A 528 36.41 -5.71 -16.43
C ALA A 528 37.31 -6.48 -15.49
N THR A 529 38.58 -6.60 -15.82
CA THR A 529 39.57 -7.21 -14.95
C THR A 529 40.32 -6.12 -14.16
N PRO A 530 40.88 -6.40 -12.98
CA PRO A 530 41.73 -5.45 -12.26
C PRO A 530 42.99 -5.05 -13.04
N SER A 531 43.37 -5.79 -14.08
CA SER A 531 44.48 -5.48 -14.96
C SER A 531 44.11 -4.55 -16.12
N ASP A 532 42.80 -4.26 -16.29
CA ASP A 532 42.36 -3.33 -17.32
C ASP A 532 42.27 -1.91 -16.76
N PRO A 533 43.08 -0.94 -17.22
CA PRO A 533 42.90 0.46 -16.84
C PRO A 533 41.60 1.02 -17.46
N ILE A 534 41.00 1.97 -16.78
CA ILE A 534 39.78 2.65 -17.24
C ILE A 534 40.10 3.59 -18.40
N TRP A 535 41.26 4.26 -18.33
CA TRP A 535 41.76 5.20 -19.32
C TRP A 535 43.14 4.77 -19.82
N ASN A 536 43.45 5.14 -21.03
CA ASN A 536 44.80 5.06 -21.58
C ASN A 536 45.73 6.09 -20.94
N GLU A 537 47.06 5.98 -21.16
CA GLU A 537 48.06 6.91 -20.61
C GLU A 537 47.83 8.36 -21.09
N ASP A 538 47.27 8.56 -22.27
CA ASP A 538 46.91 9.87 -22.82
C ASP A 538 45.61 10.47 -22.28
N GLY A 539 44.93 9.75 -21.36
CA GLY A 539 43.66 10.16 -20.76
C GLY A 539 42.41 9.83 -21.62
N THR A 540 42.59 9.20 -22.75
CA THR A 540 41.45 8.69 -23.54
C THR A 540 40.86 7.43 -22.91
N TRP A 541 39.61 7.09 -23.26
CA TRP A 541 38.99 5.87 -22.75
C TRP A 541 39.69 4.62 -23.30
N ASN A 542 40.05 3.70 -22.40
CA ASN A 542 40.50 2.39 -22.83
C ASN A 542 39.35 1.61 -23.45
N ARG A 543 39.47 1.29 -24.73
CA ARG A 543 38.53 0.50 -25.55
C ARG A 543 39.07 -0.88 -25.90
N ALA A 544 40.18 -1.29 -25.29
CA ALA A 544 40.82 -2.57 -25.50
C ALA A 544 40.90 -3.36 -24.20
N LEU A 545 39.74 -3.62 -23.56
CA LEU A 545 39.69 -4.42 -22.34
C LEU A 545 39.85 -5.90 -22.63
N ILE A 546 40.62 -6.59 -21.80
CA ILE A 546 41.00 -8.00 -21.98
C ILE A 546 39.81 -8.93 -22.25
N LYS A 547 38.70 -8.73 -21.51
CA LYS A 547 37.52 -9.61 -21.60
C LYS A 547 36.33 -8.96 -22.29
N LEU A 548 36.20 -7.67 -22.21
CA LEU A 548 35.06 -6.93 -22.75
C LEU A 548 35.34 -6.24 -24.09
N ASP A 549 36.60 -6.27 -24.52
CA ASP A 549 37.03 -5.57 -25.73
C ASP A 549 36.60 -4.10 -25.68
N ASP A 550 35.93 -3.57 -26.67
CA ASP A 550 35.46 -2.18 -26.77
C ASP A 550 34.43 -1.75 -25.70
N ARG A 551 33.96 -2.68 -24.86
CA ARG A 551 32.80 -2.48 -23.97
C ARG A 551 33.22 -2.00 -22.57
N ASN A 552 33.84 -0.80 -22.48
CA ASN A 552 34.21 -0.23 -21.19
C ASN A 552 32.98 0.18 -20.36
N PRO A 553 32.73 -0.47 -19.18
CA PRO A 553 31.56 -0.16 -18.35
C PRO A 553 31.52 1.29 -17.88
N MET A 554 32.65 1.90 -17.55
CA MET A 554 32.70 3.29 -17.09
C MET A 554 32.39 4.28 -18.22
N LEU A 555 32.90 4.02 -19.43
CA LEU A 555 32.59 4.80 -20.63
C LEU A 555 31.07 4.78 -20.89
N SER A 556 30.47 3.60 -20.89
CA SER A 556 29.03 3.45 -21.11
C SER A 556 28.20 4.13 -20.02
N ASN A 557 28.57 3.98 -18.75
CA ASN A 557 27.85 4.64 -17.65
C ASN A 557 28.05 6.17 -17.61
N SER A 558 29.09 6.70 -18.25
CA SER A 558 29.34 8.15 -18.32
C SER A 558 28.46 8.86 -19.36
N TYR A 559 28.05 8.17 -20.43
CA TYR A 559 27.36 8.81 -21.56
C TYR A 559 25.95 8.25 -21.79
N ASN A 560 25.70 6.98 -21.52
CA ASN A 560 24.38 6.38 -21.61
C ASN A 560 23.50 6.76 -20.42
N PHE A 561 22.20 6.86 -20.65
CA PHE A 561 21.25 6.98 -19.55
C PHE A 561 19.97 6.19 -19.82
N LYS A 562 19.32 5.77 -18.72
CA LYS A 562 17.95 5.25 -18.71
C LYS A 562 17.20 5.88 -17.57
N ARG A 563 16.04 6.49 -17.87
CA ARG A 563 15.22 7.25 -16.91
C ARG A 563 13.77 6.88 -17.04
N GLU A 564 13.13 6.65 -15.90
CA GLU A 564 11.70 6.37 -15.77
C GLU A 564 11.02 7.53 -15.03
N TYR A 565 9.87 7.95 -15.55
CA TYR A 565 9.07 9.03 -14.95
C TYR A 565 7.65 8.52 -14.76
N ALA A 566 7.24 8.27 -13.52
CA ALA A 566 5.89 7.85 -13.22
C ALA A 566 5.09 8.97 -12.57
N THR A 567 3.86 9.13 -13.00
CA THR A 567 2.87 9.98 -12.35
C THR A 567 1.67 9.12 -12.00
N ARG A 568 1.26 9.11 -10.73
CA ARG A 568 0.10 8.37 -10.26
C ARG A 568 -0.92 9.29 -9.62
N SER A 569 -2.19 9.06 -9.93
CA SER A 569 -3.34 9.65 -9.26
C SER A 569 -4.26 8.53 -8.77
N PHE A 570 -4.29 8.29 -7.47
CA PHE A 570 -5.15 7.28 -6.84
C PHE A 570 -6.23 7.98 -6.01
N ASN A 571 -7.48 7.87 -6.44
CA ASN A 571 -8.60 8.60 -5.88
C ASN A 571 -9.72 7.63 -5.53
N THR A 572 -10.25 7.74 -4.33
CA THR A 572 -11.40 6.97 -3.86
C THR A 572 -12.43 7.92 -3.29
N VAL A 573 -13.65 7.81 -3.75
CA VAL A 573 -14.81 8.49 -3.16
C VAL A 573 -15.81 7.46 -2.67
N TYR A 574 -16.41 7.71 -1.53
CA TYR A 574 -17.38 6.78 -0.97
C TYR A 574 -18.53 7.50 -0.28
N ALA A 575 -19.67 6.84 -0.26
CA ALA A 575 -20.83 7.22 0.51
C ALA A 575 -21.34 6.00 1.29
N SER A 576 -21.70 6.20 2.53
CA SER A 576 -22.29 5.14 3.34
C SER A 576 -23.57 5.64 4.03
N PHE A 577 -24.57 4.78 4.08
CA PHE A 577 -25.92 5.09 4.52
C PHE A 577 -26.34 4.07 5.58
N ASP A 578 -26.64 4.55 6.78
CA ASP A 578 -27.28 3.76 7.83
C ASP A 578 -28.79 3.74 7.58
N ILE A 579 -29.27 2.71 6.81
CA ILE A 579 -30.64 2.64 6.29
C ILE A 579 -31.63 2.30 7.41
N TRP A 580 -31.22 1.36 8.28
CA TRP A 580 -31.99 0.92 9.45
C TRP A 580 -31.03 0.49 10.54
N LYS A 581 -31.56 0.23 11.73
CA LYS A 581 -30.77 -0.27 12.86
C LYS A 581 -30.01 -1.54 12.48
N GLY A 582 -28.70 -1.42 12.39
CA GLY A 582 -27.80 -2.51 12.01
C GLY A 582 -27.68 -2.73 10.50
N ILE A 583 -28.45 -2.06 9.63
CA ILE A 583 -28.33 -2.16 8.15
C ILE A 583 -27.59 -0.94 7.62
N LYS A 584 -26.46 -1.19 7.00
CA LYS A 584 -25.64 -0.16 6.36
C LYS A 584 -25.37 -0.50 4.91
N PHE A 585 -25.57 0.46 4.02
CA PHE A 585 -25.17 0.40 2.61
C PHE A 585 -23.96 1.29 2.39
N ALA A 586 -22.96 0.81 1.66
CA ALA A 586 -21.80 1.58 1.28
C ALA A 586 -21.51 1.44 -0.21
N SER A 587 -21.33 2.55 -0.90
CA SER A 587 -20.91 2.60 -2.30
C SER A 587 -19.56 3.29 -2.39
N THR A 588 -18.59 2.63 -2.99
CA THR A 588 -17.21 3.11 -3.11
C THR A 588 -16.79 3.06 -4.57
N PHE A 589 -16.36 4.19 -5.10
CA PHE A 589 -15.77 4.30 -6.43
C PHE A 589 -14.31 4.70 -6.33
N SER A 590 -13.46 3.98 -7.02
CA SER A 590 -12.01 4.24 -7.08
C SER A 590 -11.53 4.37 -8.51
N TYR A 591 -10.64 5.33 -8.72
CA TYR A 591 -9.94 5.60 -9.96
C TYR A 591 -8.45 5.63 -9.67
N ASP A 592 -7.70 4.64 -10.17
CA ASP A 592 -6.24 4.51 -10.03
C ASP A 592 -5.62 4.64 -11.43
N PHE A 593 -4.96 5.74 -11.67
CA PHE A 593 -4.31 6.09 -12.93
C PHE A 593 -2.81 6.20 -12.74
N VAL A 594 -2.05 5.53 -13.60
CA VAL A 594 -0.60 5.59 -13.65
C VAL A 594 -0.17 5.89 -15.08
N MET A 595 0.58 6.95 -15.27
CA MET A 595 1.29 7.23 -16.51
C MET A 595 2.78 7.00 -16.27
N ASN A 596 3.40 6.14 -17.06
CA ASN A 596 4.84 5.94 -17.07
C ASN A 596 5.44 6.41 -18.39
N LYS A 597 6.58 7.09 -18.32
CA LYS A 597 7.37 7.53 -19.44
C LYS A 597 8.81 7.07 -19.25
N SER A 598 9.31 6.26 -20.17
CA SER A 598 10.70 5.82 -20.20
C SER A 598 11.48 6.60 -21.24
N ARG A 599 12.75 6.89 -20.96
CA ARG A 599 13.71 7.46 -21.89
C ARG A 599 15.02 6.71 -21.73
N ALA A 600 15.55 6.16 -22.83
CA ALA A 600 16.84 5.50 -22.86
C ALA A 600 17.69 6.04 -24.01
N TRP A 601 18.92 6.37 -23.70
CA TRP A 601 19.92 6.87 -24.63
C TRP A 601 21.15 5.98 -24.67
N LYS A 602 21.56 5.60 -25.83
CA LYS A 602 22.82 4.94 -26.15
C LYS A 602 23.66 5.92 -26.97
N ASP A 603 24.73 6.42 -26.37
CA ASP A 603 25.58 7.47 -26.96
C ASP A 603 26.52 6.86 -28.03
N PRO A 604 26.71 7.51 -29.17
CA PRO A 604 27.58 6.98 -30.22
C PRO A 604 29.06 6.86 -29.85
N ARG A 605 29.48 7.45 -28.76
CA ARG A 605 30.84 7.27 -28.20
C ARG A 605 31.02 5.96 -27.45
N THR A 606 29.93 5.24 -27.24
CA THR A 606 29.91 3.94 -26.53
C THR A 606 29.69 2.83 -27.55
N SER A 607 30.23 1.63 -27.29
CA SER A 607 29.98 0.46 -28.14
C SER A 607 28.50 0.05 -28.24
N ASP A 608 27.64 0.50 -27.37
CA ASP A 608 26.18 0.30 -27.46
C ASP A 608 25.51 1.17 -28.52
N GLY A 609 26.08 2.34 -28.81
CA GLY A 609 25.49 3.34 -29.69
C GLY A 609 26.30 3.66 -30.93
N ASP A 610 27.51 3.12 -31.07
CA ASP A 610 28.45 3.40 -32.13
C ASP A 610 27.87 2.97 -33.50
N ASP A 611 27.47 1.72 -33.65
CA ASP A 611 26.90 1.17 -34.86
C ASP A 611 25.70 1.96 -35.42
N ASP A 612 24.93 2.52 -34.50
CA ASP A 612 23.70 3.27 -34.80
C ASP A 612 23.93 4.80 -34.87
N ASN A 613 25.15 5.28 -34.69
CA ASN A 613 25.45 6.71 -34.46
C ASN A 613 24.51 7.35 -33.47
N GLY A 614 24.33 6.68 -32.30
CA GLY A 614 23.39 7.02 -31.24
C GLY A 614 22.01 6.43 -31.43
N ARG A 615 21.44 5.91 -30.35
CA ARG A 615 20.09 5.32 -30.32
C ARG A 615 19.29 5.84 -29.16
N PHE A 616 18.11 6.39 -29.46
CA PHE A 616 17.19 6.92 -28.46
C PHE A 616 15.86 6.18 -28.49
N SER A 617 15.46 5.66 -27.32
CA SER A 617 14.16 5.04 -27.14
C SER A 617 13.30 5.89 -26.19
N LYS A 618 12.02 6.00 -26.51
CA LYS A 618 11.03 6.72 -25.71
C LYS A 618 9.72 5.95 -25.71
N ASP A 619 9.28 5.58 -24.51
CA ASP A 619 8.07 4.81 -24.31
C ASP A 619 7.10 5.56 -23.39
N TYR A 620 5.82 5.42 -23.65
CA TYR A 620 4.71 5.87 -22.83
C TYR A 620 3.81 4.67 -22.53
N ASN A 621 3.38 4.54 -21.30
CA ASN A 621 2.44 3.52 -20.88
C ASN A 621 1.47 4.10 -19.86
N ASP A 622 0.19 4.16 -20.22
CA ASP A 622 -0.89 4.62 -19.37
C ASP A 622 -1.71 3.42 -18.89
N ILE A 623 -1.89 3.31 -17.59
CA ILE A 623 -2.68 2.26 -16.97
C ILE A 623 -3.78 2.90 -16.14
N THR A 624 -5.01 2.58 -16.45
CA THR A 624 -6.20 2.99 -15.71
C THR A 624 -6.86 1.78 -15.07
N ASN A 625 -7.14 1.85 -13.78
CA ASN A 625 -7.88 0.82 -13.05
C ASN A 625 -9.05 1.45 -12.29
N MET A 626 -10.27 1.10 -12.67
CA MET A 626 -11.48 1.59 -12.02
C MET A 626 -12.15 0.45 -11.25
N THR A 627 -12.55 0.73 -10.03
CA THR A 627 -13.31 -0.21 -9.20
C THR A 627 -14.54 0.48 -8.64
N TRP A 628 -15.70 -0.13 -8.81
CA TRP A 628 -16.94 0.30 -8.17
C TRP A 628 -17.52 -0.83 -7.34
N SER A 629 -17.61 -0.62 -6.04
CA SER A 629 -18.04 -1.60 -5.05
C SER A 629 -19.28 -1.10 -4.32
N ASN A 630 -20.30 -1.93 -4.19
CA ASN A 630 -21.56 -1.65 -3.50
C ASN A 630 -21.80 -2.77 -2.49
N ILE A 631 -21.81 -2.42 -1.22
CA ILE A 631 -21.84 -3.37 -0.10
C ILE A 631 -23.02 -3.05 0.82
N LEU A 632 -23.84 -4.03 1.08
CA LEU A 632 -24.89 -3.99 2.08
C LEU A 632 -24.47 -4.89 3.25
N THR A 633 -24.45 -4.34 4.45
CA THR A 633 -24.13 -5.08 5.67
C THR A 633 -25.32 -5.05 6.63
N TYR A 634 -25.52 -6.15 7.35
CA TYR A 634 -26.45 -6.25 8.47
C TYR A 634 -25.75 -6.78 9.70
N GLN A 635 -25.73 -6.00 10.75
CA GLN A 635 -25.10 -6.35 12.04
C GLN A 635 -26.14 -6.29 13.14
N THR A 636 -26.26 -7.37 13.90
CA THR A 636 -27.20 -7.44 15.03
C THR A 636 -26.64 -8.25 16.18
N LYS A 637 -27.09 -7.87 17.37
CA LYS A 637 -26.79 -8.59 18.61
C LYS A 637 -28.09 -9.09 19.25
N ILE A 638 -28.33 -10.40 19.27
CA ILE A 638 -29.52 -11.05 19.78
C ILE A 638 -29.23 -11.58 21.19
N LYS A 639 -30.13 -11.33 22.14
CA LYS A 639 -30.01 -11.77 23.55
C LYS A 639 -28.65 -11.50 24.20
N LYS A 640 -27.96 -10.42 23.78
CA LYS A 640 -26.61 -10.02 24.26
C LYS A 640 -25.47 -11.02 24.00
N LYS A 641 -25.76 -12.25 23.54
CA LYS A 641 -24.78 -13.34 23.37
C LYS A 641 -24.56 -13.76 21.93
N HIS A 642 -25.52 -13.56 21.05
CA HIS A 642 -25.42 -13.94 19.65
C HIS A 642 -25.12 -12.71 18.79
N ASN A 643 -23.94 -12.61 18.22
CA ASN A 643 -23.59 -11.55 17.26
C ASN A 643 -23.65 -12.14 15.86
N LEU A 644 -24.34 -11.47 14.96
CA LEU A 644 -24.48 -11.86 13.56
C LEU A 644 -24.05 -10.67 12.68
N ASP A 645 -23.17 -10.93 11.73
CA ASP A 645 -22.68 -9.98 10.71
C ASP A 645 -22.87 -10.62 9.33
N LEU A 646 -23.77 -10.06 8.54
CA LEU A 646 -24.04 -10.48 7.17
C LEU A 646 -23.60 -9.39 6.21
N LEU A 647 -23.09 -9.82 5.04
CA LEU A 647 -22.67 -8.94 3.97
C LEU A 647 -23.12 -9.49 2.62
N VAL A 648 -23.68 -8.61 1.78
CA VAL A 648 -23.93 -8.86 0.37
C VAL A 648 -23.29 -7.73 -0.43
N GLY A 649 -22.57 -8.08 -1.50
CA GLY A 649 -21.82 -7.11 -2.29
C GLY A 649 -21.88 -7.37 -3.78
N TYR A 650 -21.73 -6.29 -4.54
CA TYR A 650 -21.57 -6.25 -5.99
C TYR A 650 -20.38 -5.36 -6.32
N GLU A 651 -19.45 -5.87 -7.13
CA GLU A 651 -18.23 -5.14 -7.52
C GLU A 651 -17.97 -5.28 -9.01
N ILE A 652 -17.59 -4.18 -9.64
CA ILE A 652 -17.08 -4.13 -11.01
C ILE A 652 -15.67 -3.56 -10.98
N ASN A 653 -14.75 -4.22 -11.67
CA ASN A 653 -13.39 -3.73 -11.90
C ASN A 653 -13.12 -3.69 -13.41
N SER A 654 -12.56 -2.59 -13.90
CA SER A 654 -12.08 -2.43 -15.27
C SER A 654 -10.67 -1.90 -15.26
N LYS A 655 -9.75 -2.63 -15.90
CA LYS A 655 -8.36 -2.21 -16.10
C LYS A 655 -8.11 -2.06 -17.59
N GLU A 656 -7.54 -0.92 -17.97
CA GLU A 656 -7.11 -0.60 -19.33
C GLU A 656 -5.65 -0.18 -19.32
N SER A 657 -4.90 -0.62 -20.32
CA SER A 657 -3.50 -0.24 -20.51
C SER A 657 -3.31 0.15 -21.95
N ASP A 658 -2.71 1.32 -22.19
CA ASP A 658 -2.39 1.87 -23.51
C ASP A 658 -0.91 2.24 -23.54
N GLY A 659 -0.18 1.70 -24.50
CA GLY A 659 1.26 1.86 -24.65
C GLY A 659 1.66 2.31 -26.04
N LEU A 660 2.65 3.20 -26.10
CA LEU A 660 3.30 3.65 -27.31
C LEU A 660 4.82 3.73 -27.08
N GLY A 661 5.59 3.05 -27.90
CA GLY A 661 7.05 3.10 -27.86
C GLY A 661 7.65 3.41 -29.23
N THR A 662 8.78 4.11 -29.23
CA THR A 662 9.55 4.40 -30.43
C THR A 662 11.04 4.37 -30.17
N THR A 663 11.81 3.90 -31.16
CA THR A 663 13.27 3.94 -31.16
C THR A 663 13.76 4.54 -32.44
N ILE A 664 14.66 5.52 -32.33
CA ILE A 664 15.26 6.30 -33.41
C ILE A 664 16.77 6.26 -33.25
N SER A 665 17.50 6.25 -34.33
CA SER A 665 18.97 6.31 -34.36
C SER A 665 19.51 7.30 -35.38
N ASN A 666 20.83 7.39 -35.44
CA ASN A 666 21.62 8.26 -36.33
C ASN A 666 21.37 9.76 -36.06
N PHE A 667 22.09 10.26 -35.08
CA PHE A 667 21.94 11.63 -34.55
C PHE A 667 23.08 12.52 -35.07
N ALA A 668 22.70 13.67 -35.60
CA ALA A 668 23.67 14.72 -35.98
C ALA A 668 24.26 15.45 -34.75
N ARG A 669 23.54 15.41 -33.58
CA ARG A 669 23.96 16.01 -32.31
C ARG A 669 23.62 15.08 -31.15
N TRP A 670 24.63 14.71 -30.34
CA TRP A 670 24.52 13.75 -29.27
C TRP A 670 24.02 14.37 -27.93
N ASP A 671 24.19 15.69 -27.79
CA ASP A 671 23.75 16.46 -26.59
C ASP A 671 22.23 16.69 -26.55
N LYS A 672 21.50 16.34 -27.60
CA LYS A 672 20.06 16.54 -27.74
C LYS A 672 19.33 15.25 -28.16
N PRO A 673 19.35 14.18 -27.35
CA PRO A 673 18.66 12.93 -27.69
C PRO A 673 17.13 13.11 -27.55
N GLU A 674 16.48 13.37 -28.66
CA GLU A 674 15.01 13.44 -28.80
C GLU A 674 14.57 12.79 -30.11
N VAL A 675 13.32 12.31 -30.16
CA VAL A 675 12.78 11.54 -31.30
C VAL A 675 12.93 12.29 -32.64
N ASN A 676 12.80 13.62 -32.62
CA ASN A 676 12.88 14.42 -33.85
C ASN A 676 14.31 14.66 -34.35
N ASN A 677 15.34 14.29 -33.60
CA ASN A 677 16.73 14.64 -33.92
C ASN A 677 17.49 13.45 -34.50
N GLY A 678 16.96 12.23 -34.44
CA GLY A 678 17.48 11.07 -35.14
C GLY A 678 16.82 10.94 -36.53
N VAL A 679 17.55 10.44 -37.50
CA VAL A 679 17.08 10.36 -38.92
C VAL A 679 16.73 8.93 -39.35
N VAL A 680 17.16 7.91 -38.60
CA VAL A 680 16.86 6.52 -38.93
C VAL A 680 15.81 5.98 -37.97
N TYR A 681 14.69 5.62 -38.52
CA TYR A 681 13.62 4.95 -37.80
C TYR A 681 13.96 3.46 -37.55
N GLN A 682 14.05 3.05 -36.31
CA GLN A 682 14.32 1.68 -35.89
C GLN A 682 13.06 0.89 -35.60
N SER A 683 12.17 1.43 -34.76
CA SER A 683 10.92 0.78 -34.42
C SER A 683 9.88 1.75 -33.86
N MET A 684 8.60 1.43 -34.04
CA MET A 684 7.48 2.04 -33.39
C MET A 684 6.42 0.96 -33.14
N GLY A 685 5.88 0.91 -31.94
CA GLY A 685 4.84 -0.02 -31.59
C GLY A 685 3.82 0.61 -30.67
N GLY A 686 2.58 0.18 -30.80
CA GLY A 686 1.49 0.58 -29.90
C GLY A 686 0.75 -0.65 -29.43
N SER A 687 0.19 -0.59 -28.22
CA SER A 687 -0.62 -1.64 -27.65
C SER A 687 -1.79 -1.07 -26.87
N ASN A 688 -2.95 -1.69 -26.97
CA ASN A 688 -4.08 -1.41 -26.10
C ASN A 688 -4.65 -2.73 -25.60
N SER A 689 -4.92 -2.80 -24.30
CA SER A 689 -5.50 -3.99 -23.69
C SER A 689 -6.46 -3.63 -22.57
N THR A 690 -7.57 -4.38 -22.50
CA THR A 690 -8.61 -4.17 -21.51
C THR A 690 -8.99 -5.48 -20.84
N THR A 691 -9.17 -5.46 -19.51
CA THR A 691 -9.73 -6.58 -18.77
C THR A 691 -10.82 -6.09 -17.80
N ARG A 692 -11.89 -6.88 -17.65
CA ARG A 692 -13.01 -6.57 -16.76
C ARG A 692 -13.36 -7.77 -15.90
N ILE A 693 -13.75 -7.47 -14.65
CA ILE A 693 -14.21 -8.47 -13.69
C ILE A 693 -15.50 -7.94 -13.07
N VAL A 694 -16.51 -8.81 -13.01
CA VAL A 694 -17.78 -8.57 -12.29
C VAL A 694 -17.87 -9.60 -11.19
N SER A 695 -18.26 -9.18 -10.00
CA SER A 695 -18.24 -10.02 -8.81
C SER A 695 -19.49 -9.87 -7.96
N TYR A 696 -19.99 -10.98 -7.45
CA TYR A 696 -21.01 -11.04 -6.40
C TYR A 696 -20.39 -11.65 -5.16
N ILE A 697 -20.64 -11.03 -4.01
CA ILE A 697 -19.94 -11.33 -2.75
C ILE A 697 -20.97 -11.54 -1.66
N THR A 698 -20.82 -12.60 -0.86
CA THR A 698 -21.60 -12.80 0.35
C THR A 698 -20.71 -13.27 1.50
N ARG A 699 -21.04 -12.85 2.72
CA ARG A 699 -20.36 -13.28 3.94
C ARG A 699 -21.35 -13.35 5.09
N ALA A 700 -21.20 -14.37 5.92
CA ALA A 700 -21.91 -14.53 7.18
C ALA A 700 -20.89 -14.85 8.27
N ASN A 701 -20.83 -14.02 9.31
CA ASN A 701 -20.08 -14.30 10.53
C ASN A 701 -21.04 -14.37 11.71
N TYR A 702 -20.82 -15.35 12.53
CA TYR A 702 -21.59 -15.56 13.74
C TYR A 702 -20.65 -15.82 14.92
N ASP A 703 -20.89 -15.17 16.04
CA ASP A 703 -20.25 -15.52 17.29
C ASP A 703 -21.26 -15.72 18.42
N TYR A 704 -20.95 -16.67 19.29
CA TYR A 704 -21.69 -16.92 20.50
C TYR A 704 -20.85 -16.58 21.73
N ASP A 705 -21.31 -15.58 22.48
CA ASP A 705 -20.76 -15.13 23.76
C ASP A 705 -19.25 -14.76 23.73
N ASN A 706 -18.74 -14.35 22.55
CA ASN A 706 -17.31 -14.13 22.24
C ASN A 706 -16.42 -15.37 22.55
N LYS A 707 -17.00 -16.59 22.45
CA LYS A 707 -16.34 -17.87 22.71
C LYS A 707 -16.19 -18.72 21.46
N TYR A 708 -17.28 -18.87 20.71
CA TYR A 708 -17.35 -19.70 19.51
C TYR A 708 -17.61 -18.81 18.31
N TYR A 709 -16.77 -18.90 17.32
CA TYR A 709 -16.82 -18.09 16.12
C TYR A 709 -16.95 -18.97 14.90
N LEU A 710 -17.90 -18.65 14.02
CA LEU A 710 -18.12 -19.32 12.75
C LEU A 710 -18.15 -18.25 11.65
N GLY A 711 -17.46 -18.52 10.54
CA GLY A 711 -17.46 -17.65 9.37
C GLY A 711 -17.67 -18.46 8.10
N ALA A 712 -18.50 -17.94 7.20
CA ALA A 712 -18.69 -18.47 5.88
C ALA A 712 -18.66 -17.33 4.86
N SER A 713 -18.03 -17.54 3.71
CA SER A 713 -18.04 -16.59 2.61
C SER A 713 -18.21 -17.31 1.28
N TRP A 714 -18.84 -16.62 0.35
CA TRP A 714 -18.96 -17.03 -1.04
C TRP A 714 -18.82 -15.83 -1.96
N ARG A 715 -18.07 -16.03 -3.04
CA ARG A 715 -17.90 -15.03 -4.09
C ARG A 715 -17.89 -15.72 -5.44
N THR A 716 -18.53 -15.10 -6.43
CA THR A 716 -18.40 -15.53 -7.81
C THR A 716 -17.87 -14.38 -8.66
N ASP A 717 -16.83 -14.65 -9.46
CA ASP A 717 -16.18 -13.68 -10.34
C ASP A 717 -16.37 -14.10 -11.79
N GLY A 718 -16.84 -13.17 -12.63
CA GLY A 718 -16.89 -13.32 -14.07
C GLY A 718 -15.79 -12.46 -14.72
N SER A 719 -14.84 -13.08 -15.43
CA SER A 719 -13.69 -12.38 -16.03
C SER A 719 -13.71 -12.39 -17.56
N SER A 720 -13.36 -11.27 -18.18
CA SER A 720 -13.18 -11.16 -19.63
C SER A 720 -11.96 -11.93 -20.18
N ARG A 721 -11.09 -12.43 -19.31
CA ARG A 721 -9.87 -13.20 -19.70
C ARG A 721 -10.17 -14.65 -20.09
N LEU A 722 -11.41 -15.07 -19.94
CA LEU A 722 -11.86 -16.44 -20.20
C LEU A 722 -13.06 -16.45 -21.15
N ALA A 723 -13.21 -17.54 -21.89
CA ALA A 723 -14.34 -17.77 -22.78
C ALA A 723 -15.66 -17.75 -22.00
N ARG A 724 -16.76 -17.51 -22.71
CA ARG A 724 -18.10 -17.30 -22.11
C ARG A 724 -18.51 -18.48 -21.21
N GLU A 725 -18.17 -19.70 -21.62
CA GLU A 725 -18.53 -20.94 -20.96
C GLU A 725 -17.79 -21.14 -19.63
N ASN A 726 -16.52 -20.66 -19.55
CA ASN A 726 -15.63 -20.85 -18.41
C ASN A 726 -15.36 -19.54 -17.63
N ARG A 727 -16.08 -18.48 -17.96
CA ARG A 727 -15.87 -17.11 -17.44
C ARG A 727 -16.07 -17.01 -15.94
N TRP A 728 -17.02 -17.77 -15.37
CA TRP A 728 -17.41 -17.64 -13.98
C TRP A 728 -16.68 -18.64 -13.07
N GLY A 729 -16.01 -18.12 -12.06
CA GLY A 729 -15.35 -18.88 -11.01
C GLY A 729 -16.06 -18.72 -9.67
N ASN A 730 -16.29 -19.81 -8.95
CA ASN A 730 -16.91 -19.82 -7.62
C ASN A 730 -15.86 -20.06 -6.55
N PHE A 731 -15.78 -19.16 -5.59
CA PHE A 731 -14.82 -19.17 -4.49
C PHE A 731 -15.57 -19.10 -3.17
N TRP A 732 -15.15 -19.89 -2.20
CA TRP A 732 -15.84 -19.98 -0.92
C TRP A 732 -14.88 -20.32 0.21
N SER A 733 -15.28 -20.02 1.43
CA SER A 733 -14.54 -20.44 2.61
C SER A 733 -15.45 -20.68 3.80
N LEU A 734 -14.99 -21.59 4.68
CA LEU A 734 -15.54 -21.85 6.00
C LEU A 734 -14.43 -21.67 7.02
N SER A 735 -14.75 -21.06 8.14
CA SER A 735 -13.81 -20.90 9.25
C SER A 735 -14.51 -21.06 10.59
N GLY A 736 -13.77 -21.57 11.57
CA GLY A 736 -14.22 -21.71 12.94
C GLY A 736 -13.11 -21.37 13.92
N ALA A 737 -13.47 -20.77 15.05
CA ALA A 737 -12.56 -20.58 16.15
C ALA A 737 -13.27 -20.78 17.49
N TRP A 738 -12.50 -21.29 18.45
CA TRP A 738 -12.94 -21.49 19.83
C TRP A 738 -11.95 -20.79 20.77
N ARG A 739 -12.45 -19.81 21.51
CA ARG A 739 -11.68 -19.12 22.53
C ARG A 739 -11.81 -19.89 23.84
N VAL A 740 -10.94 -20.85 24.04
CA VAL A 740 -10.94 -21.79 25.18
C VAL A 740 -10.74 -21.02 26.49
N SER A 741 -9.91 -19.97 26.48
CA SER A 741 -9.65 -19.13 27.67
C SER A 741 -10.90 -18.44 28.23
N SER A 742 -11.98 -18.30 27.44
CA SER A 742 -13.25 -17.72 27.88
C SER A 742 -14.17 -18.72 28.57
N GLU A 743 -13.79 -20.01 28.65
CA GLU A 743 -14.57 -21.05 29.32
C GLU A 743 -14.40 -21.01 30.84
N SER A 744 -15.44 -21.43 31.55
CA SER A 744 -15.45 -21.39 33.01
C SER A 744 -14.38 -22.26 33.63
N PHE A 745 -14.04 -23.40 33.01
CA PHE A 745 -13.01 -24.32 33.50
C PHE A 745 -11.58 -23.75 33.36
N MET A 746 -11.37 -22.73 32.56
CA MET A 746 -10.07 -22.07 32.37
C MET A 746 -9.77 -21.00 33.41
N LYS A 747 -10.76 -20.57 34.22
CA LYS A 747 -10.57 -19.50 35.23
C LYS A 747 -9.36 -19.73 36.15
N PRO A 748 -9.07 -20.96 36.66
CA PRO A 748 -7.90 -21.17 37.52
C PRO A 748 -6.55 -20.91 36.83
N LEU A 749 -6.51 -21.03 35.49
CA LEU A 749 -5.29 -20.87 34.72
C LEU A 749 -5.07 -19.43 34.22
N GLN A 750 -6.06 -18.54 34.35
CA GLN A 750 -6.01 -17.16 33.83
C GLN A 750 -4.88 -16.32 34.40
N ASN A 751 -4.34 -16.66 35.58
CA ASN A 751 -3.22 -15.94 36.20
C ASN A 751 -1.92 -16.00 35.34
N TRP A 752 -1.75 -17.08 34.58
CA TRP A 752 -0.56 -17.21 33.73
C TRP A 752 -0.89 -17.46 32.24
N LEU A 753 -2.06 -18.06 31.92
CA LEU A 753 -2.55 -18.28 30.56
C LEU A 753 -3.73 -17.34 30.30
N SER A 754 -3.45 -16.15 29.80
CA SER A 754 -4.42 -15.07 29.60
C SER A 754 -5.32 -15.29 28.39
N ASP A 755 -4.80 -15.89 27.32
CA ASP A 755 -5.58 -16.25 26.13
C ASP A 755 -5.15 -17.61 25.55
N LEU A 756 -6.14 -18.39 25.15
CA LEU A 756 -6.00 -19.63 24.40
C LEU A 756 -7.11 -19.71 23.38
N LYS A 757 -6.76 -19.68 22.11
CA LYS A 757 -7.69 -19.74 20.99
C LYS A 757 -7.24 -20.77 19.97
N LEU A 758 -8.14 -21.65 19.59
CA LEU A 758 -7.97 -22.62 18.50
C LEU A 758 -8.74 -22.12 17.29
N ARG A 759 -8.17 -22.26 16.11
CA ARG A 759 -8.81 -21.84 14.85
C ARG A 759 -8.51 -22.81 13.72
N VAL A 760 -9.48 -22.95 12.82
CA VAL A 760 -9.39 -23.75 11.60
C VAL A 760 -10.11 -23.04 10.47
N SER A 761 -9.55 -23.10 9.28
CA SER A 761 -10.21 -22.60 8.07
C SER A 761 -9.94 -23.52 6.88
N TYR A 762 -10.92 -23.58 5.98
CA TYR A 762 -10.80 -24.24 4.69
C TYR A 762 -11.52 -23.43 3.63
N GLY A 763 -10.91 -23.27 2.45
CA GLY A 763 -11.55 -22.53 1.39
C GLY A 763 -10.84 -22.67 0.05
N VAL A 764 -11.50 -22.06 -0.95
CA VAL A 764 -11.11 -22.13 -2.35
C VAL A 764 -10.99 -20.74 -2.92
N ASN A 765 -9.85 -20.42 -3.54
CA ASN A 765 -9.58 -19.20 -4.29
C ASN A 765 -9.20 -19.53 -5.73
N GLY A 766 -9.24 -18.57 -6.62
CA GLY A 766 -8.84 -18.74 -8.01
C GLY A 766 -7.66 -17.86 -8.42
N THR A 767 -7.01 -18.24 -9.51
CA THR A 767 -6.02 -17.38 -10.19
C THR A 767 -6.39 -17.26 -11.66
N LEU A 768 -6.30 -16.04 -12.21
CA LEU A 768 -6.55 -15.75 -13.62
C LEU A 768 -5.31 -15.98 -14.48
N PRO A 769 -5.47 -16.32 -15.77
CA PRO A 769 -4.38 -16.26 -16.73
C PRO A 769 -3.75 -14.86 -16.74
N SER A 770 -2.42 -14.77 -16.87
CA SER A 770 -1.72 -13.48 -17.03
C SER A 770 -2.10 -12.81 -18.35
N SER A 771 -2.26 -13.57 -19.43
CA SER A 771 -2.75 -13.07 -20.71
C SER A 771 -4.22 -12.63 -20.63
N TYR A 772 -4.54 -11.48 -21.20
CA TYR A 772 -5.92 -10.97 -21.27
C TYR A 772 -6.75 -11.69 -22.32
N TYR A 773 -6.10 -12.24 -23.35
CA TYR A 773 -6.72 -12.84 -24.51
C TYR A 773 -6.23 -14.28 -24.76
N GLY A 774 -5.74 -14.95 -23.70
CA GLY A 774 -5.12 -16.29 -23.80
C GLY A 774 -6.04 -17.40 -24.32
N TYR A 775 -7.36 -17.20 -24.30
CA TYR A 775 -8.33 -18.16 -24.82
C TYR A 775 -8.68 -17.94 -26.31
N MET A 776 -8.33 -16.78 -26.87
CA MET A 776 -8.69 -16.41 -28.24
C MET A 776 -7.65 -16.92 -29.25
N GLY A 777 -8.09 -17.23 -30.46
CA GLY A 777 -7.21 -17.33 -31.63
C GLY A 777 -6.83 -15.92 -32.09
N LEU A 778 -5.54 -15.61 -32.04
CA LEU A 778 -5.05 -14.28 -32.39
C LEU A 778 -4.24 -14.34 -33.70
N SER A 779 -4.27 -13.21 -34.42
CA SER A 779 -3.48 -13.01 -35.63
C SER A 779 -2.52 -11.84 -35.47
N SER A 780 -1.31 -11.96 -36.01
CA SER A 780 -0.35 -10.88 -36.18
C SER A 780 -0.53 -10.24 -37.54
N LEU A 781 -0.55 -8.92 -37.56
CA LEU A 781 -0.65 -8.09 -38.77
C LEU A 781 0.71 -7.52 -39.19
N THR A 782 1.80 -7.93 -38.51
CA THR A 782 3.17 -7.43 -38.77
C THR A 782 3.97 -8.32 -39.67
N SER A 783 3.35 -9.34 -40.27
CA SER A 783 4.00 -10.26 -41.22
C SER A 783 3.97 -9.63 -42.62
N ASN A 784 5.10 -9.73 -43.30
CA ASN A 784 5.22 -9.29 -44.69
C ASN A 784 5.43 -10.47 -45.60
N TYR A 785 4.86 -10.42 -46.76
CA TYR A 785 5.15 -11.34 -47.89
C TYR A 785 5.48 -10.49 -49.11
N ASN A 786 6.75 -10.55 -49.53
CA ASN A 786 7.26 -9.77 -50.66
C ASN A 786 6.83 -8.30 -50.61
N ASP A 787 7.14 -7.63 -49.49
CA ASP A 787 6.83 -6.23 -49.16
C ASP A 787 5.33 -5.88 -49.07
N ASN A 788 4.44 -6.88 -49.17
CA ASN A 788 3.02 -6.68 -48.95
C ASN A 788 2.63 -7.05 -47.52
N PRO A 789 1.75 -6.26 -46.84
CA PRO A 789 1.22 -6.58 -45.53
C PRO A 789 0.50 -7.93 -45.56
N GLY A 790 0.84 -8.81 -44.61
CA GLY A 790 0.26 -10.14 -44.49
C GLY A 790 -0.32 -10.37 -43.11
N ILE A 791 -1.22 -11.32 -43.01
CA ILE A 791 -1.81 -11.77 -41.75
C ILE A 791 -1.33 -13.18 -41.47
N LYS A 792 -0.76 -13.38 -40.27
CA LYS A 792 -0.33 -14.68 -39.76
C LYS A 792 -1.03 -14.99 -38.45
N GLN A 793 -1.58 -16.19 -38.31
CA GLN A 793 -2.08 -16.65 -37.03
C GLN A 793 -0.92 -16.75 -36.02
N SER A 794 -1.05 -16.06 -34.87
CA SER A 794 -0.01 -15.96 -33.84
C SER A 794 -0.31 -16.76 -32.59
N GLN A 795 -1.59 -17.13 -32.35
CA GLN A 795 -2.03 -17.88 -31.19
C GLN A 795 -3.19 -18.82 -31.56
N LEU A 796 -3.16 -20.04 -31.05
CA LEU A 796 -4.25 -20.99 -31.14
C LEU A 796 -5.36 -20.65 -30.15
N GLU A 797 -6.61 -20.82 -30.55
CA GLU A 797 -7.78 -20.71 -29.70
C GLU A 797 -7.83 -21.83 -28.66
N ASN A 798 -8.15 -21.49 -27.38
CA ASN A 798 -8.44 -22.46 -26.33
C ASN A 798 -9.65 -22.00 -25.47
N LYS A 799 -10.86 -22.36 -25.90
CA LYS A 799 -12.10 -22.05 -25.16
C LYS A 799 -12.23 -22.82 -23.85
N GLU A 800 -11.51 -23.92 -23.68
CA GLU A 800 -11.53 -24.73 -22.47
C GLU A 800 -10.68 -24.11 -21.33
N LEU A 801 -9.91 -23.04 -21.65
CA LEU A 801 -9.10 -22.37 -20.66
C LEU A 801 -9.96 -21.91 -19.48
N THR A 802 -9.57 -22.26 -18.25
CA THR A 802 -10.29 -21.96 -17.03
C THR A 802 -9.37 -21.44 -15.95
N TRP A 803 -9.93 -21.14 -14.78
CA TRP A 803 -9.25 -20.69 -13.58
C TRP A 803 -8.29 -21.75 -13.04
N GLU A 804 -7.12 -21.32 -12.53
CA GLU A 804 -6.41 -22.15 -11.56
C GLU A 804 -7.22 -22.13 -10.26
N THR A 805 -7.33 -23.26 -9.58
CA THR A 805 -8.10 -23.41 -8.36
C THR A 805 -7.20 -23.78 -7.19
N ASN A 806 -7.18 -22.92 -6.16
CA ASN A 806 -6.36 -23.07 -4.97
C ASN A 806 -7.21 -23.53 -3.78
N TYR A 807 -6.95 -24.71 -3.26
CA TYR A 807 -7.56 -25.27 -2.06
C TYR A 807 -6.63 -25.01 -0.88
N ASN A 808 -7.11 -24.30 0.13
CA ASN A 808 -6.32 -23.87 1.28
C ASN A 808 -6.92 -24.44 2.57
N PHE A 809 -6.16 -25.21 3.31
CA PHE A 809 -6.41 -25.62 4.68
C PHE A 809 -5.47 -24.87 5.59
N ASN A 810 -5.98 -24.33 6.71
CA ASN A 810 -5.18 -23.67 7.74
C ASN A 810 -5.71 -24.04 9.11
N SER A 811 -4.81 -24.36 10.05
CA SER A 811 -5.12 -24.50 11.47
C SER A 811 -4.13 -23.71 12.30
N GLY A 812 -4.57 -23.13 13.41
CA GLY A 812 -3.73 -22.28 14.23
C GLY A 812 -4.11 -22.32 15.70
N ILE A 813 -3.12 -22.04 16.54
CA ILE A 813 -3.24 -21.88 17.98
C ILE A 813 -2.66 -20.51 18.35
N ASP A 814 -3.45 -19.69 19.03
CA ASP A 814 -3.02 -18.43 19.61
C ASP A 814 -2.96 -18.57 21.13
N LEU A 815 -1.83 -18.25 21.74
CA LEU A 815 -1.56 -18.34 23.17
C LEU A 815 -1.12 -16.96 23.69
N GLY A 816 -1.69 -16.53 24.78
CA GLY A 816 -1.28 -15.33 25.53
C GLY A 816 -0.93 -15.71 26.98
N PHE A 817 0.22 -15.30 27.44
CA PHE A 817 0.71 -15.57 28.80
C PHE A 817 0.96 -14.27 29.55
N PHE A 818 0.77 -14.30 30.88
CA PHE A 818 1.13 -13.20 31.79
C PHE A 818 0.49 -11.87 31.36
N ASP A 819 -0.85 -11.82 31.28
CA ASP A 819 -1.61 -10.68 30.79
C ASP A 819 -1.20 -10.23 29.38
N ASN A 820 -0.98 -11.22 28.50
CA ASN A 820 -0.53 -11.06 27.10
C ASN A 820 0.86 -10.40 26.95
N ARG A 821 1.70 -10.40 28.00
CA ARG A 821 3.11 -9.98 27.88
C ARG A 821 3.92 -10.89 26.96
N LEU A 822 3.55 -12.17 26.88
CA LEU A 822 4.11 -13.13 25.91
C LEU A 822 2.96 -13.68 25.07
N ASN A 823 3.02 -13.46 23.78
CA ASN A 823 2.07 -13.98 22.80
C ASN A 823 2.77 -14.93 21.85
N VAL A 824 2.20 -16.11 21.65
CA VAL A 824 2.72 -17.13 20.74
C VAL A 824 1.60 -17.53 19.78
N THR A 825 1.84 -17.46 18.50
CA THR A 825 0.95 -17.92 17.44
C THR A 825 1.66 -19.01 16.65
N PHE A 826 1.05 -20.19 16.57
CA PHE A 826 1.52 -21.30 15.74
C PHE A 826 0.47 -21.62 14.69
N GLU A 827 0.90 -21.78 13.43
CA GLU A 827 0.03 -22.14 12.30
C GLU A 827 0.62 -23.27 11.49
N TYR A 828 -0.28 -24.16 11.00
CA TYR A 828 0.02 -25.16 9.99
C TYR A 828 -0.92 -24.98 8.81
N TYR A 829 -0.38 -25.06 7.58
CA TYR A 829 -1.16 -24.86 6.37
C TYR A 829 -0.81 -25.89 5.28
N VAL A 830 -1.81 -26.16 4.43
CA VAL A 830 -1.66 -26.90 3.19
C VAL A 830 -2.43 -26.17 2.10
N ARG A 831 -1.72 -25.69 1.06
CA ARG A 831 -2.30 -25.08 -0.13
C ARG A 831 -2.04 -25.99 -1.34
N THR A 832 -3.10 -26.39 -2.02
CA THR A 832 -3.02 -27.22 -3.21
C THR A 832 -3.64 -26.49 -4.40
N THR A 833 -2.83 -26.17 -5.42
CA THR A 833 -3.29 -25.59 -6.68
C THR A 833 -3.54 -26.69 -7.68
N LYS A 834 -4.73 -26.71 -8.28
CA LYS A 834 -5.13 -27.58 -9.39
C LYS A 834 -5.35 -26.75 -10.65
N ASN A 835 -5.36 -27.41 -11.80
CA ASN A 835 -5.58 -26.78 -13.10
C ASN A 835 -4.56 -25.66 -13.36
N LEU A 836 -3.27 -25.92 -13.07
CA LEU A 836 -2.19 -24.97 -13.29
C LEU A 836 -2.14 -24.52 -14.74
N LEU A 837 -2.01 -23.22 -14.94
CA LEU A 837 -1.81 -22.64 -16.26
C LEU A 837 -0.37 -22.88 -16.73
N TYR A 838 -0.24 -23.48 -17.90
CA TYR A 838 1.05 -23.79 -18.48
C TYR A 838 1.03 -23.66 -20.01
N SER A 839 2.09 -23.10 -20.57
CA SER A 839 2.29 -23.05 -22.01
C SER A 839 2.80 -24.44 -22.49
N ARG A 840 1.87 -25.28 -22.91
CA ARG A 840 2.15 -26.63 -23.37
C ARG A 840 2.89 -26.58 -24.69
N PRO A 841 4.10 -27.13 -24.78
CA PRO A 841 4.82 -27.19 -26.03
C PRO A 841 4.08 -28.07 -27.07
N LEU A 842 4.15 -27.65 -28.31
CA LEU A 842 3.58 -28.35 -29.46
C LEU A 842 4.68 -28.75 -30.44
N SER A 843 4.40 -29.76 -31.27
CA SER A 843 5.26 -30.06 -32.42
C SER A 843 5.27 -28.86 -33.37
N LEU A 844 6.43 -28.44 -33.81
CA LEU A 844 6.59 -27.33 -34.78
C LEU A 844 5.88 -27.60 -36.12
N ALA A 845 5.57 -28.85 -36.42
CA ALA A 845 4.77 -29.25 -37.60
C ALA A 845 3.33 -28.67 -37.53
N THR A 846 2.84 -28.26 -36.36
CA THR A 846 1.55 -27.56 -36.20
C THR A 846 1.59 -26.11 -36.61
N GLY A 847 2.79 -25.55 -36.84
CA GLY A 847 3.00 -24.12 -37.06
C GLY A 847 3.06 -23.28 -35.79
N PHE A 848 2.94 -23.91 -34.60
CA PHE A 848 2.97 -23.25 -33.30
C PHE A 848 3.94 -23.93 -32.35
N SER A 849 4.63 -23.16 -31.52
CA SER A 849 5.56 -23.70 -30.52
C SER A 849 4.86 -24.16 -29.23
N SER A 850 3.76 -23.52 -28.88
CA SER A 850 3.00 -23.84 -27.65
C SER A 850 1.58 -23.29 -27.67
N TYR A 851 0.74 -23.75 -26.74
CA TYR A 851 -0.52 -23.13 -26.44
C TYR A 851 -0.82 -23.18 -24.92
N LEU A 852 -1.52 -22.17 -24.41
CA LEU A 852 -1.85 -22.06 -23.00
C LEU A 852 -2.96 -23.03 -22.61
N ALA A 853 -2.74 -23.88 -21.61
CA ALA A 853 -3.69 -24.89 -21.14
C ALA A 853 -3.62 -25.07 -19.61
N ASN A 854 -4.70 -25.61 -19.05
CA ASN A 854 -4.78 -25.93 -17.62
C ASN A 854 -4.28 -27.36 -17.39
N ILE A 855 -3.01 -27.49 -16.93
CA ILE A 855 -2.39 -28.79 -16.69
C ILE A 855 -1.59 -28.76 -15.38
N GLY A 856 -1.63 -29.87 -14.66
CA GLY A 856 -0.79 -30.04 -13.48
C GLY A 856 -1.45 -29.70 -12.14
N LYS A 857 -0.71 -30.03 -11.09
CA LYS A 857 -1.09 -29.86 -9.69
C LYS A 857 0.16 -29.59 -8.85
N LEU A 858 0.10 -28.56 -8.00
CA LEU A 858 1.19 -28.13 -7.13
C LEU A 858 0.69 -28.04 -5.70
N GLN A 859 1.56 -28.32 -4.73
CA GLN A 859 1.23 -28.19 -3.30
C GLN A 859 2.32 -27.42 -2.57
N ASN A 860 1.90 -26.49 -1.72
CA ASN A 860 2.70 -25.88 -0.66
C ASN A 860 2.18 -26.34 0.68
N LYS A 861 3.05 -26.73 1.59
CA LYS A 861 2.73 -27.05 2.97
C LYS A 861 3.80 -26.50 3.89
N GLY A 862 3.41 -26.03 5.07
CA GLY A 862 4.36 -25.45 5.97
C GLY A 862 3.78 -25.13 7.34
N TYR A 863 4.67 -24.63 8.20
CA TYR A 863 4.31 -24.12 9.50
C TYR A 863 4.91 -22.74 9.73
N GLU A 864 4.26 -21.96 10.55
CA GLU A 864 4.61 -20.61 10.93
C GLU A 864 4.55 -20.47 12.44
N LEU A 865 5.55 -19.81 13.02
CA LEU A 865 5.61 -19.50 14.45
C LEU A 865 5.91 -18.01 14.61
N GLU A 866 5.07 -17.33 15.37
CA GLU A 866 5.28 -15.94 15.77
C GLU A 866 5.32 -15.87 17.29
N ILE A 867 6.38 -15.27 17.85
CA ILE A 867 6.52 -15.02 19.28
C ILE A 867 6.72 -13.53 19.47
N ARG A 868 5.85 -12.89 20.23
CA ARG A 868 5.97 -11.48 20.64
C ARG A 868 5.99 -11.39 22.15
N SER A 869 7.01 -10.72 22.70
CA SER A 869 7.10 -10.51 24.14
C SER A 869 7.39 -9.06 24.50
N THR A 870 6.76 -8.58 25.57
CA THR A 870 7.12 -7.36 26.27
C THR A 870 7.95 -7.76 27.48
N ASN A 871 9.28 -7.67 27.35
CA ASN A 871 10.22 -8.17 28.35
C ASN A 871 10.28 -7.26 29.58
N ILE A 872 10.45 -5.95 29.32
CA ILE A 872 10.49 -4.91 30.34
C ILE A 872 9.60 -3.76 29.87
N GLU A 873 8.76 -3.27 30.75
CA GLU A 873 7.94 -2.08 30.52
C GLU A 873 7.93 -1.27 31.79
N THR A 874 8.57 -0.11 31.73
CA THR A 874 8.59 0.90 32.78
C THR A 874 8.12 2.23 32.20
N LYS A 875 7.99 3.27 32.99
CA LYS A 875 7.59 4.58 32.52
C LYS A 875 8.52 5.13 31.42
N ASP A 876 9.81 4.94 31.56
CA ASP A 876 10.85 5.56 30.71
C ASP A 876 11.57 4.55 29.81
N PHE A 877 11.32 3.25 29.97
CA PHE A 877 11.99 2.20 29.22
C PHE A 877 11.04 1.06 28.85
N ARG A 878 11.00 0.73 27.56
CA ARG A 878 10.27 -0.42 27.03
C ARG A 878 11.17 -1.28 26.17
N TRP A 879 11.24 -2.55 26.51
CA TRP A 879 11.93 -3.57 25.71
C TRP A 879 10.94 -4.66 25.29
N SER A 880 10.74 -4.80 23.99
CA SER A 880 9.93 -5.86 23.38
C SER A 880 10.74 -6.64 22.37
N THR A 881 10.40 -7.92 22.21
CA THR A 881 11.05 -8.83 21.25
C THR A 881 9.98 -9.46 20.36
N SER A 882 10.27 -9.55 19.06
CA SER A 882 9.44 -10.27 18.09
C SER A 882 10.32 -11.27 17.33
N LEU A 883 9.89 -12.53 17.30
CA LEU A 883 10.54 -13.61 16.54
C LEU A 883 9.55 -14.22 15.57
N ASN A 884 9.89 -14.26 14.30
CA ASN A 884 9.09 -14.84 13.23
C ASN A 884 9.87 -15.97 12.56
N LEU A 885 9.29 -17.17 12.56
CA LEU A 885 9.84 -18.37 11.90
C LEU A 885 8.81 -18.90 10.92
N GLY A 886 9.24 -19.29 9.75
CA GLY A 886 8.38 -19.91 8.74
C GLY A 886 9.14 -20.94 7.92
N HIS A 887 8.48 -22.07 7.67
CA HIS A 887 8.98 -23.11 6.76
C HIS A 887 7.91 -23.40 5.71
N ASN A 888 8.32 -23.47 4.44
CA ASN A 888 7.45 -23.84 3.33
C ASN A 888 8.13 -24.89 2.46
N ALA A 889 7.44 -26.01 2.22
CA ALA A 889 7.83 -27.03 1.27
C ALA A 889 6.91 -26.97 0.04
N ASN A 890 7.50 -26.80 -1.14
CA ASN A 890 6.80 -26.76 -2.42
C ASN A 890 7.03 -28.08 -3.16
N LYS A 891 5.96 -28.70 -3.69
CA LYS A 891 6.05 -29.96 -4.44
C LYS A 891 5.08 -29.95 -5.62
N ILE A 892 5.57 -30.31 -6.80
CA ILE A 892 4.75 -30.64 -7.95
C ILE A 892 4.18 -32.04 -7.72
N LEU A 893 2.84 -32.15 -7.65
CA LEU A 893 2.16 -33.41 -7.40
C LEU A 893 1.80 -34.16 -8.71
N LYS A 894 1.48 -33.39 -9.75
CA LYS A 894 1.15 -33.91 -11.06
C LYS A 894 1.53 -32.88 -12.11
N PHE A 895 2.23 -33.35 -13.14
CA PHE A 895 2.55 -32.56 -14.32
C PHE A 895 2.32 -33.46 -15.52
N CYS A 896 1.27 -33.20 -16.29
CA CYS A 896 0.94 -34.02 -17.46
C CYS A 896 1.66 -33.44 -18.68
N LEU A 897 2.95 -33.74 -18.80
CA LEU A 897 3.58 -33.67 -20.09
C LEU A 897 3.02 -34.82 -20.93
N LEU A 898 2.53 -34.56 -22.13
CA LEU A 898 2.30 -35.61 -23.10
C LEU A 898 3.64 -36.29 -23.33
N TYR A 899 3.66 -37.61 -23.12
CA TYR A 899 4.76 -38.46 -23.47
C TYR A 899 5.09 -38.18 -24.94
N THR A 900 6.19 -37.51 -25.22
CA THR A 900 6.91 -37.74 -26.47
C THR A 900 7.30 -39.18 -26.38
N SER A 901 6.93 -40.01 -27.37
CA SER A 901 7.32 -41.40 -27.41
C SER A 901 8.80 -41.52 -27.02
N PRO A 902 9.13 -42.43 -26.07
CA PRO A 902 10.51 -42.58 -25.62
C PRO A 902 11.39 -42.77 -26.83
N SER A 903 12.46 -41.97 -26.89
CA SER A 903 13.49 -42.23 -27.93
C SER A 903 13.92 -43.67 -27.79
N PRO A 904 14.09 -44.40 -28.90
CA PRO A 904 14.62 -45.76 -28.86
C PRO A 904 16.00 -45.88 -28.20
N ARG A 905 16.61 -44.74 -27.86
CA ARG A 905 17.91 -44.62 -27.20
C ARG A 905 17.81 -44.31 -25.70
N ASP A 906 16.62 -44.07 -25.14
CA ASP A 906 16.52 -43.90 -23.70
C ASP A 906 16.72 -45.24 -23.01
N PRO A 907 17.74 -45.38 -22.14
CA PRO A 907 17.93 -46.65 -21.43
C PRO A 907 16.70 -46.88 -20.55
N LYS A 908 16.12 -48.07 -20.64
CA LYS A 908 15.09 -48.52 -19.70
C LYS A 908 15.70 -48.51 -18.29
N THR A 909 15.43 -47.48 -17.52
CA THR A 909 15.64 -47.55 -16.08
C THR A 909 14.51 -48.38 -15.51
N SER A 910 14.82 -49.56 -15.13
CA SER A 910 13.99 -50.48 -14.34
C SER A 910 13.69 -49.91 -12.97
#